data_f76a85b083885f48bcd0c0d89d978c42
#
_entry.id   f76a85b083885f48bcd0c0d89d978c42
#
_cell.length_a   1.000
_cell.length_b   1.000
_cell.length_c   1.000
_cell.angle_alpha   90.00
_cell.angle_beta   90.00
_cell.angle_gamma   90.00
#
_symmetry.space_group_name_H-M   'P 1'
#
loop_
_entity.id
_entity.type
_entity.pdbx_description
1 polymer ?
#
loop_
_entity_poly.entity_id
_entity_poly.type
_entity_poly.pdbx_seq_one_letter_code
_entity_poly.pdbx_strand_id
1 'polypeptide(L)'
;MDGSPLDQLATLLRTLRVQRGLSVEGLRLRSGLGRTTVSQALNGARVPSEVTVVALAGALKTDLGPLLALRRQACPQPDTAARSGEAVLSGLSFEERYRRFVAEVHGRLTVVGLDLSRPDRSGWPLDAAYLSLELAHDSERSWASDEGPGAALVVRRAEQALAGRRRVLLKGLAGSGKTTLLQWLAVAAASDTLPQELADLRRRVPFVLPLRSLVRRGCLPGPEGFVAAALAASQPDGWVDSVLTGRGLLLIDGVDEVPVEQRQSARDWLDGLLAAYPDLRVYVTTRPSAVPEGWLAHKGFTELTVRPMTAADTSVFIGRWHTAARRNADGPEEQAHLGELEVALRTAVRAQRDLAQLSTTPLMCALICALHRERRGHLPHGRMELYAAALSMLLVRRDYERGITVPEGIRLTEQQSMRLLQRLAYWLIRNGQTEMDRSTALVLLADALPAMPNVAEQGDADQVLQHLIGRTGLLRTPTAGTVDFVHRTFQDYLGAQAAIEGMDLPLLVNHAHDDQWEDVIRMAVAHARPQEAAALLTGLVHRGDREETHRARLHLLAAASLHYATEVDTETRKLVAGRAEGWLPPRSPEESDALAALGPGVLDLLPRTSHDLESDEASAVIRTAAKIGGDQAYELLRCLAPTLPETDLGSEFALSQGWVNFDAHEYAQDLLLPRLVRSPLSDITVHTPEQLEALSLLPPLRRVTFRGSFTARDIAPRLSPEHTEEVKIYEGEALEHIRFVRDLTALRHLALAGCEQITSLDDLAGLPLPQLCLVKTPALFRFDTLTELPGLTHLELFTALPWKDLTALRVHGDLTELVFGATVSVSLRGLSRFRDLRTLVVNQPLTAEDWEEVSSLPGLTTLLLGDALAHAPVLPNITTLSAYCESAELSIDVIPDRFPGLTSLSLGHRMGSPLDLTPLAVMPGLHVTVNVPHAVGVDKFPPGKVTLHPRPRTPLRPAGARNP
;
A
#
# COMPACT_ATOMS: atom_id res chain seq x y z
N MET A 1 -43.68 -36.57 -39.99
CA MET A 1 -42.34 -36.96 -39.41
C MET A 1 -42.29 -36.47 -37.96
N ASP A 2 -42.82 -37.30 -37.05
CA ASP A 2 -43.03 -36.97 -35.63
C ASP A 2 -41.83 -37.54 -34.82
N GLY A 3 -40.71 -36.92 -34.89
CA GLY A 3 -39.55 -37.22 -34.05
C GLY A 3 -39.03 -35.98 -33.36
N SER A 4 -38.39 -36.10 -32.20
CA SER A 4 -37.82 -34.96 -31.47
C SER A 4 -36.82 -34.20 -32.37
N PRO A 5 -36.60 -32.90 -32.21
CA PRO A 5 -35.60 -32.15 -33.01
C PRO A 5 -34.20 -32.76 -32.96
N LEU A 6 -33.87 -33.46 -31.88
CA LEU A 6 -32.61 -34.21 -31.74
C LEU A 6 -32.57 -35.46 -32.68
N ASP A 7 -33.70 -36.18 -32.74
CA ASP A 7 -33.85 -37.34 -33.66
C ASP A 7 -33.80 -36.90 -35.12
N GLN A 8 -34.40 -35.75 -35.42
CA GLN A 8 -34.35 -35.15 -36.76
C GLN A 8 -32.91 -34.78 -37.16
N LEU A 9 -32.15 -34.15 -36.23
CA LEU A 9 -30.74 -33.82 -36.43
C LEU A 9 -29.90 -35.09 -36.67
N ALA A 10 -30.08 -36.10 -35.80
CA ALA A 10 -29.35 -37.36 -35.93
C ALA A 10 -29.68 -38.10 -37.24
N THR A 11 -30.95 -38.07 -37.66
CA THR A 11 -31.41 -38.68 -38.92
C THR A 11 -30.83 -37.94 -40.11
N LEU A 12 -30.81 -36.60 -40.10
CA LEU A 12 -30.21 -35.79 -41.16
C LEU A 12 -28.70 -36.04 -41.29
N LEU A 13 -27.98 -36.10 -40.17
CA LEU A 13 -26.55 -36.42 -40.15
C LEU A 13 -26.26 -37.85 -40.69
N ARG A 14 -27.10 -38.85 -40.35
CA ARG A 14 -26.98 -40.20 -40.89
C ARG A 14 -27.22 -40.24 -42.41
N THR A 15 -28.27 -39.57 -42.86
CA THR A 15 -28.62 -39.50 -44.29
C THR A 15 -27.51 -38.84 -45.08
N LEU A 16 -27.00 -37.71 -44.62
CA LEU A 16 -25.90 -37.01 -45.28
C LEU A 16 -24.62 -37.85 -45.31
N ARG A 17 -24.32 -38.59 -44.23
CA ARG A 17 -23.17 -39.50 -44.18
C ARG A 17 -23.28 -40.59 -45.25
N VAL A 18 -24.48 -41.24 -45.35
CA VAL A 18 -24.74 -42.31 -46.38
C VAL A 18 -24.65 -41.73 -47.77
N GLN A 19 -25.27 -40.57 -48.05
CA GLN A 19 -25.20 -39.90 -49.36
C GLN A 19 -23.77 -39.57 -49.80
N ARG A 20 -22.88 -39.33 -48.83
CA ARG A 20 -21.46 -39.05 -49.09
C ARG A 20 -20.60 -40.31 -49.09
N GLY A 21 -21.19 -41.49 -48.93
CA GLY A 21 -20.45 -42.77 -48.99
C GLY A 21 -19.43 -42.92 -47.81
N LEU A 22 -19.64 -42.24 -46.69
CA LEU A 22 -18.67 -42.25 -45.59
C LEU A 22 -19.04 -43.31 -44.57
N SER A 23 -18.07 -44.12 -44.15
CA SER A 23 -18.20 -44.92 -42.95
C SER A 23 -18.15 -44.01 -41.70
N VAL A 24 -18.59 -44.51 -40.54
CA VAL A 24 -18.48 -43.76 -39.28
C VAL A 24 -17.03 -43.39 -38.99
N GLU A 25 -16.10 -44.27 -39.28
CA GLU A 25 -14.66 -44.05 -39.12
C GLU A 25 -14.13 -43.03 -40.14
N GLY A 26 -14.64 -43.06 -41.38
CA GLY A 26 -14.31 -42.06 -42.40
C GLY A 26 -14.82 -40.65 -42.03
N LEU A 27 -15.99 -40.55 -41.39
CA LEU A 27 -16.53 -39.30 -40.89
C LEU A 27 -15.71 -38.79 -39.70
N ARG A 28 -15.28 -39.69 -38.80
CA ARG A 28 -14.41 -39.38 -37.69
C ARG A 28 -13.10 -38.75 -38.17
N LEU A 29 -12.41 -39.37 -39.07
CA LEU A 29 -11.12 -38.90 -39.60
C LEU A 29 -11.24 -37.55 -40.32
N ARG A 30 -12.34 -37.31 -41.06
CA ARG A 30 -12.55 -36.05 -41.79
C ARG A 30 -13.00 -34.89 -40.90
N SER A 31 -13.76 -35.20 -39.80
CA SER A 31 -14.23 -34.19 -38.89
C SER A 31 -13.23 -33.84 -37.79
N GLY A 32 -12.21 -34.68 -37.61
CA GLY A 32 -11.24 -34.52 -36.49
C GLY A 32 -11.85 -34.78 -35.09
N LEU A 33 -13.06 -35.37 -35.04
CA LEU A 33 -13.78 -35.61 -33.77
C LEU A 33 -13.50 -37.01 -33.23
N GLY A 34 -13.64 -37.16 -31.90
CA GLY A 34 -13.54 -38.46 -31.25
C GLY A 34 -14.63 -39.44 -31.72
N ARG A 35 -14.36 -40.78 -31.73
CA ARG A 35 -15.30 -41.83 -32.15
C ARG A 35 -16.61 -41.76 -31.37
N THR A 36 -16.56 -41.56 -30.05
CA THR A 36 -17.73 -41.44 -29.17
C THR A 36 -18.58 -40.24 -29.53
N THR A 37 -17.98 -39.09 -29.82
CA THR A 37 -18.67 -37.84 -30.19
C THR A 37 -19.41 -37.99 -31.51
N VAL A 38 -18.78 -38.59 -32.53
CA VAL A 38 -19.44 -38.87 -33.83
C VAL A 38 -20.58 -39.86 -33.64
N SER A 39 -20.38 -40.95 -32.89
CA SER A 39 -21.40 -41.94 -32.60
C SER A 39 -22.60 -41.34 -31.85
N GLN A 40 -22.37 -40.54 -30.81
CA GLN A 40 -23.43 -39.85 -30.03
C GLN A 40 -24.25 -38.90 -30.92
N ALA A 41 -23.59 -38.13 -31.78
CA ALA A 41 -24.27 -37.21 -32.70
C ALA A 41 -25.13 -37.96 -33.76
N LEU A 42 -24.63 -39.07 -34.28
CA LEU A 42 -25.38 -39.89 -35.25
C LEU A 42 -26.53 -40.69 -34.63
N ASN A 43 -26.45 -41.04 -33.34
CA ASN A 43 -27.45 -41.81 -32.63
C ASN A 43 -28.49 -40.95 -31.89
N GLY A 44 -28.30 -39.63 -31.85
CA GLY A 44 -29.20 -38.74 -31.11
C GLY A 44 -29.17 -38.95 -29.60
N ALA A 45 -28.09 -39.54 -29.06
CA ALA A 45 -27.96 -39.81 -27.64
C ALA A 45 -27.80 -38.54 -26.78
N ARG A 46 -27.24 -37.49 -27.38
CA ARG A 46 -27.03 -36.19 -26.73
C ARG A 46 -26.98 -35.07 -27.77
N VAL A 47 -27.48 -33.88 -27.43
CA VAL A 47 -27.38 -32.72 -28.30
C VAL A 47 -25.89 -32.39 -28.52
N PRO A 48 -25.38 -32.45 -29.77
CA PRO A 48 -23.98 -32.16 -30.04
C PRO A 48 -23.67 -30.68 -29.82
N SER A 49 -22.44 -30.37 -29.40
CA SER A 49 -21.98 -28.98 -29.29
C SER A 49 -21.99 -28.29 -30.67
N GLU A 50 -22.02 -26.96 -30.68
CA GLU A 50 -22.00 -26.18 -31.92
C GLU A 50 -20.75 -26.48 -32.75
N VAL A 51 -19.59 -26.53 -32.05
CA VAL A 51 -18.31 -26.91 -32.66
C VAL A 51 -18.38 -28.31 -33.32
N THR A 52 -19.05 -29.25 -32.64
CA THR A 52 -19.27 -30.62 -33.19
C THR A 52 -20.11 -30.58 -34.47
N VAL A 53 -21.19 -29.78 -34.48
CA VAL A 53 -22.06 -29.67 -35.68
C VAL A 53 -21.32 -28.99 -36.82
N VAL A 54 -20.52 -27.94 -36.53
CA VAL A 54 -19.67 -27.28 -37.55
C VAL A 54 -18.66 -28.25 -38.15
N ALA A 55 -17.96 -29.02 -37.32
CA ALA A 55 -16.99 -30.03 -37.80
C ALA A 55 -17.64 -31.12 -38.62
N LEU A 56 -18.81 -31.62 -38.23
CA LEU A 56 -19.58 -32.61 -38.98
C LEU A 56 -20.11 -32.05 -40.33
N ALA A 57 -20.62 -30.81 -40.33
CA ALA A 57 -21.07 -30.12 -41.55
C ALA A 57 -19.93 -29.94 -42.56
N GLY A 58 -18.75 -29.52 -42.08
CA GLY A 58 -17.54 -29.39 -42.91
C GLY A 58 -17.10 -30.74 -43.49
N ALA A 59 -17.06 -31.79 -42.67
CA ALA A 59 -16.70 -33.16 -43.11
C ALA A 59 -17.71 -33.73 -44.14
N LEU A 60 -19.00 -33.41 -43.97
CA LEU A 60 -20.08 -33.82 -44.85
C LEU A 60 -20.27 -32.91 -46.08
N LYS A 61 -19.56 -31.76 -46.12
CA LYS A 61 -19.68 -30.73 -47.17
C LYS A 61 -21.14 -30.34 -47.41
N THR A 62 -21.84 -29.97 -46.34
CA THR A 62 -23.25 -29.58 -46.33
C THR A 62 -23.43 -28.19 -45.73
N ASP A 63 -24.59 -27.56 -46.03
CA ASP A 63 -24.95 -26.29 -45.46
C ASP A 63 -25.10 -26.43 -43.93
N LEU A 64 -24.48 -25.54 -43.21
CA LEU A 64 -24.47 -25.51 -41.75
C LEU A 64 -25.81 -25.02 -41.17
N GLY A 65 -26.55 -24.16 -41.89
CA GLY A 65 -27.75 -23.51 -41.41
C GLY A 65 -28.83 -24.46 -40.90
N PRO A 66 -29.25 -25.46 -41.69
CA PRO A 66 -30.28 -26.43 -41.27
C PRO A 66 -29.86 -27.26 -40.05
N LEU A 67 -28.59 -27.66 -39.96
CA LEU A 67 -28.07 -28.45 -38.86
C LEU A 67 -28.05 -27.66 -37.57
N LEU A 68 -27.64 -26.37 -37.60
CA LEU A 68 -27.67 -25.47 -36.44
C LEU A 68 -29.12 -25.13 -36.05
N ALA A 69 -30.06 -25.03 -36.98
CA ALA A 69 -31.45 -24.80 -36.63
C ALA A 69 -32.05 -25.97 -35.84
N LEU A 70 -31.84 -27.20 -36.31
CA LEU A 70 -32.27 -28.41 -35.59
C LEU A 70 -31.58 -28.56 -34.23
N ARG A 71 -30.30 -28.28 -34.17
CA ARG A 71 -29.58 -28.27 -32.87
C ARG A 71 -30.18 -27.26 -31.87
N ARG A 72 -30.48 -26.04 -32.32
CA ARG A 72 -31.09 -25.01 -31.44
C ARG A 72 -32.47 -25.44 -30.95
N GLN A 73 -33.26 -26.10 -31.78
CA GLN A 73 -34.58 -26.67 -31.40
C GLN A 73 -34.45 -27.87 -30.44
N ALA A 74 -33.34 -28.65 -30.56
CA ALA A 74 -33.08 -29.82 -29.74
C ALA A 74 -32.46 -29.45 -28.34
N CYS A 75 -31.96 -28.23 -28.14
CA CYS A 75 -31.51 -27.78 -26.82
C CYS A 75 -32.71 -27.65 -25.88
N PRO A 76 -32.68 -28.24 -24.66
CA PRO A 76 -33.74 -27.98 -23.65
C PRO A 76 -33.85 -26.48 -23.46
N GLN A 77 -35.07 -25.96 -23.62
CA GLN A 77 -35.29 -24.52 -23.30
C GLN A 77 -35.08 -24.35 -21.82
N PRO A 78 -34.24 -23.39 -21.37
CA PRO A 78 -34.11 -23.10 -19.97
C PRO A 78 -35.47 -22.65 -19.42
N ASP A 79 -35.80 -23.07 -18.20
CA ASP A 79 -37.02 -22.73 -17.49
C ASP A 79 -37.33 -21.24 -17.57
N THR A 80 -38.60 -20.89 -17.43
CA THR A 80 -39.16 -19.54 -17.58
C THR A 80 -38.47 -18.44 -16.77
N ALA A 81 -37.69 -18.80 -15.74
CA ALA A 81 -36.86 -17.88 -14.96
C ALA A 81 -35.62 -17.35 -15.74
N ALA A 82 -35.09 -18.14 -16.71
CA ALA A 82 -33.99 -17.70 -17.57
C ALA A 82 -34.45 -16.78 -18.71
N ARG A 83 -35.71 -16.90 -19.16
CA ARG A 83 -36.28 -16.01 -20.17
C ARG A 83 -36.53 -14.60 -19.66
N SER A 84 -36.81 -14.44 -18.37
CA SER A 84 -36.94 -13.10 -17.75
C SER A 84 -35.58 -12.39 -17.69
N GLY A 85 -34.48 -13.14 -17.57
CA GLY A 85 -33.11 -12.58 -17.55
C GLY A 85 -32.63 -12.10 -18.92
N GLU A 86 -32.88 -12.88 -20.00
CA GLU A 86 -32.47 -12.47 -21.36
C GLU A 86 -33.34 -11.32 -21.91
N ALA A 87 -34.63 -11.29 -21.59
CA ALA A 87 -35.51 -10.18 -21.96
C ALA A 87 -35.14 -8.88 -21.22
N VAL A 88 -34.69 -8.97 -19.96
CA VAL A 88 -34.17 -7.83 -19.19
C VAL A 88 -32.86 -7.34 -19.75
N LEU A 89 -31.98 -8.24 -20.26
CA LEU A 89 -30.69 -7.85 -20.84
C LEU A 89 -30.82 -7.16 -22.19
N SER A 90 -31.84 -7.49 -22.98
CA SER A 90 -32.06 -6.86 -24.31
C SER A 90 -32.55 -5.41 -24.23
N GLY A 91 -33.02 -4.95 -23.07
CA GLY A 91 -33.44 -3.56 -22.82
C GLY A 91 -32.39 -2.69 -22.10
N LEU A 92 -31.26 -3.28 -21.63
CA LEU A 92 -30.23 -2.54 -20.90
C LEU A 92 -29.28 -1.80 -21.87
N SER A 93 -28.87 -0.58 -21.48
CA SER A 93 -27.78 0.13 -22.15
C SER A 93 -26.46 -0.64 -22.06
N PHE A 94 -25.49 -0.32 -22.93
CA PHE A 94 -24.16 -0.93 -22.86
C PHE A 94 -23.51 -0.71 -21.48
N GLU A 95 -23.63 0.48 -20.91
CA GLU A 95 -23.06 0.79 -19.60
C GLU A 95 -23.70 -0.04 -18.48
N GLU A 96 -25.00 -0.26 -18.51
CA GLU A 96 -25.68 -1.10 -17.51
C GLU A 96 -25.23 -2.56 -17.61
N ARG A 97 -25.06 -3.09 -18.86
CA ARG A 97 -24.50 -4.42 -19.06
C ARG A 97 -23.06 -4.53 -18.59
N TYR A 98 -22.25 -3.50 -18.84
CA TYR A 98 -20.87 -3.42 -18.38
C TYR A 98 -20.79 -3.39 -16.85
N ARG A 99 -21.55 -2.54 -16.19
CA ARG A 99 -21.63 -2.46 -14.72
C ARG A 99 -22.03 -3.80 -14.09
N ARG A 100 -23.05 -4.44 -14.66
CA ARG A 100 -23.48 -5.76 -14.23
C ARG A 100 -22.37 -6.81 -14.41
N PHE A 101 -21.68 -6.79 -15.53
CA PHE A 101 -20.54 -7.68 -15.80
C PHE A 101 -19.43 -7.48 -14.75
N VAL A 102 -19.06 -6.23 -14.43
CA VAL A 102 -18.08 -5.93 -13.39
C VAL A 102 -18.52 -6.46 -12.02
N ALA A 103 -19.77 -6.24 -11.66
CA ALA A 103 -20.34 -6.74 -10.40
C ALA A 103 -20.34 -8.28 -10.33
N GLU A 104 -20.64 -8.98 -11.41
CA GLU A 104 -20.63 -10.44 -11.47
C GLU A 104 -19.21 -11.03 -11.43
N VAL A 105 -18.29 -10.46 -12.20
CA VAL A 105 -16.90 -10.97 -12.32
C VAL A 105 -16.11 -10.72 -11.04
N HIS A 106 -16.28 -9.55 -10.42
CA HIS A 106 -15.53 -9.16 -9.22
C HIS A 106 -16.33 -9.32 -7.92
N GLY A 107 -17.63 -9.64 -7.99
CA GLY A 107 -18.53 -9.73 -6.84
C GLY A 107 -18.37 -10.98 -5.98
N ARG A 108 -17.49 -11.88 -6.36
CA ARG A 108 -17.19 -13.10 -5.61
C ARG A 108 -15.73 -13.19 -5.27
N LEU A 109 -15.45 -13.30 -3.99
CA LEU A 109 -14.10 -13.55 -3.49
C LEU A 109 -13.89 -15.05 -3.31
N THR A 110 -12.85 -15.61 -3.93
CA THR A 110 -12.42 -16.98 -3.65
C THR A 110 -11.69 -16.97 -2.30
N VAL A 111 -12.37 -17.39 -1.24
CA VAL A 111 -11.77 -17.51 0.09
C VAL A 111 -11.27 -18.93 0.28
N VAL A 112 -10.01 -19.07 0.66
CA VAL A 112 -9.41 -20.37 0.94
C VAL A 112 -10.20 -21.10 2.05
N GLY A 113 -10.63 -22.32 1.78
CA GLY A 113 -11.15 -23.24 2.80
C GLY A 113 -12.63 -23.12 3.17
N LEU A 114 -13.44 -22.26 2.50
CA LEU A 114 -14.85 -22.11 2.88
C LEU A 114 -15.74 -23.30 2.51
N ASP A 115 -15.54 -23.90 1.35
CA ASP A 115 -16.20 -25.14 0.96
C ASP A 115 -15.31 -25.96 0.02
N LEU A 116 -14.60 -26.90 0.60
CA LEU A 116 -13.71 -27.80 -0.13
C LEU A 116 -14.48 -28.87 -0.92
N SER A 117 -15.73 -29.14 -0.52
CA SER A 117 -16.57 -30.16 -1.13
C SER A 117 -17.33 -29.66 -2.37
N ARG A 118 -17.60 -28.37 -2.47
CA ARG A 118 -18.43 -27.76 -3.54
C ARG A 118 -17.77 -26.51 -4.12
N PRO A 119 -16.99 -26.61 -5.20
CA PRO A 119 -16.27 -25.46 -5.79
C PRO A 119 -17.19 -24.34 -6.27
N ASP A 120 -18.42 -24.66 -6.67
CA ASP A 120 -19.47 -23.71 -7.05
C ASP A 120 -19.96 -22.84 -5.86
N ARG A 121 -19.73 -23.28 -4.61
CA ARG A 121 -20.03 -22.55 -3.38
C ARG A 121 -18.79 -21.92 -2.70
N SER A 122 -17.60 -22.09 -3.27
CA SER A 122 -16.36 -21.51 -2.71
C SER A 122 -16.24 -19.99 -2.89
N GLY A 123 -17.14 -19.39 -3.69
CA GLY A 123 -17.20 -17.94 -3.87
C GLY A 123 -18.00 -17.28 -2.74
N TRP A 124 -17.32 -16.52 -1.93
CA TRP A 124 -17.96 -15.69 -0.90
C TRP A 124 -18.44 -14.39 -1.53
N PRO A 125 -19.70 -13.94 -1.31
CA PRO A 125 -20.12 -12.62 -1.73
C PRO A 125 -19.18 -11.57 -1.15
N LEU A 126 -18.65 -10.71 -2.01
CA LEU A 126 -17.63 -9.74 -1.63
C LEU A 126 -18.10 -8.79 -0.53
N ASP A 127 -19.39 -8.40 -0.56
CA ASP A 127 -20.01 -7.53 0.44
C ASP A 127 -19.99 -8.13 1.85
N ALA A 128 -20.11 -9.47 1.95
CA ALA A 128 -20.03 -10.17 3.23
C ALA A 128 -18.59 -10.43 3.68
N ALA A 129 -17.68 -10.52 2.71
CA ALA A 129 -16.26 -10.83 2.94
C ALA A 129 -15.42 -9.60 3.24
N TYR A 130 -15.78 -8.48 2.64
CA TYR A 130 -14.99 -7.26 2.75
C TYR A 130 -14.94 -6.75 4.19
N LEU A 131 -13.73 -6.60 4.69
CA LEU A 131 -13.43 -5.91 5.92
C LEU A 131 -12.79 -4.57 5.55
N SER A 132 -13.33 -3.46 6.05
CA SER A 132 -12.68 -2.16 5.91
C SER A 132 -11.32 -2.20 6.60
N LEU A 133 -10.26 -2.08 5.81
CA LEU A 133 -8.88 -2.11 6.29
C LEU A 133 -8.47 -0.72 6.78
N GLU A 134 -7.51 -0.67 7.67
CA GLU A 134 -6.86 0.57 8.05
C GLU A 134 -5.79 0.95 7.04
N LEU A 135 -5.82 2.21 6.61
CA LEU A 135 -4.84 2.81 5.72
C LEU A 135 -4.09 3.92 6.44
N ALA A 136 -2.78 3.86 6.41
CA ALA A 136 -1.90 4.88 6.93
C ALA A 136 -1.46 5.82 5.79
N HIS A 137 -1.38 7.11 6.09
CA HIS A 137 -0.86 8.13 5.21
C HIS A 137 0.27 8.86 5.92
N ASP A 138 1.45 8.90 5.31
CA ASP A 138 2.50 9.82 5.74
C ASP A 138 2.07 11.22 5.27
N SER A 139 1.71 12.09 6.20
CA SER A 139 1.43 13.47 5.85
C SER A 139 2.69 14.09 5.24
N GLU A 140 2.55 14.70 4.07
CA GLU A 140 3.63 15.43 3.41
C GLU A 140 4.36 16.30 4.42
N ARG A 141 5.70 16.32 4.34
CA ARG A 141 6.55 17.24 5.09
C ARG A 141 6.04 18.66 4.85
N SER A 142 5.29 19.19 5.81
CA SER A 142 4.94 20.59 5.79
C SER A 142 6.22 21.38 6.08
N TRP A 143 6.64 22.20 5.14
CA TRP A 143 7.79 23.11 5.22
C TRP A 143 7.66 24.16 6.33
N ALA A 144 6.65 24.04 7.17
CA ALA A 144 6.21 25.06 8.10
C ALA A 144 6.72 24.89 9.53
N SER A 145 7.51 23.87 9.84
CA SER A 145 8.03 23.73 11.20
C SER A 145 9.53 23.42 11.20
N ASP A 146 10.32 24.33 11.75
CA ASP A 146 11.71 24.16 12.16
C ASP A 146 11.85 23.16 13.33
N GLU A 147 10.74 22.56 13.77
CA GLU A 147 10.68 21.54 14.80
C GLU A 147 10.63 20.15 14.17
N GLY A 148 11.79 19.59 13.88
CA GLY A 148 12.06 18.17 13.67
C GLY A 148 11.35 17.43 12.51
N PRO A 149 12.00 16.45 11.89
CA PRO A 149 11.48 15.68 10.77
C PRO A 149 10.46 14.63 11.23
N GLY A 150 9.23 15.04 11.52
CA GLY A 150 8.15 14.17 11.94
C GLY A 150 6.97 14.24 10.98
N ALA A 151 7.02 13.52 9.85
CA ALA A 151 5.79 13.26 9.11
C ALA A 151 4.86 12.43 10.00
N ALA A 152 3.74 12.99 10.40
CA ALA A 152 2.77 12.27 11.22
C ALA A 152 2.04 11.23 10.37
N LEU A 153 2.03 9.99 10.83
CA LEU A 153 1.29 8.91 10.21
C LEU A 153 -0.19 9.05 10.57
N VAL A 154 -1.04 9.28 9.58
CA VAL A 154 -2.50 9.33 9.79
C VAL A 154 -3.09 8.00 9.39
N VAL A 155 -3.75 7.30 10.31
CA VAL A 155 -4.44 6.03 10.05
C VAL A 155 -5.95 6.27 10.03
N ARG A 156 -6.61 5.80 8.97
CA ARG A 156 -8.07 5.88 8.80
C ARG A 156 -8.59 4.60 8.18
N ARG A 157 -9.85 4.29 8.37
CA ARG A 157 -10.51 3.23 7.61
C ARG A 157 -10.48 3.55 6.12
N ALA A 158 -10.45 2.52 5.28
CA ALA A 158 -10.24 2.66 3.85
C ALA A 158 -11.22 3.66 3.20
N GLU A 159 -12.50 3.64 3.60
CA GLU A 159 -13.52 4.53 3.08
C GLU A 159 -13.21 6.00 3.40
N GLN A 160 -12.77 6.29 4.62
CA GLN A 160 -12.38 7.62 5.07
C GLN A 160 -11.06 8.06 4.45
N ALA A 161 -10.10 7.13 4.36
CA ALA A 161 -8.78 7.43 3.79
C ALA A 161 -8.83 7.71 2.28
N LEU A 162 -9.78 7.12 1.57
CA LEU A 162 -9.98 7.31 0.13
C LEU A 162 -10.89 8.49 -0.20
N ALA A 163 -11.67 8.98 0.77
CA ALA A 163 -12.64 10.06 0.58
C ALA A 163 -11.99 11.31 -0.04
N GLY A 164 -12.61 11.85 -1.09
CA GLY A 164 -12.16 13.06 -1.78
C GLY A 164 -10.86 12.91 -2.59
N ARG A 165 -10.09 11.83 -2.44
CA ARG A 165 -8.80 11.67 -3.12
C ARG A 165 -8.99 11.23 -4.57
N ARG A 166 -8.35 11.93 -5.50
CA ARG A 166 -8.45 11.64 -6.93
C ARG A 166 -7.47 10.55 -7.38
N ARG A 167 -6.29 10.51 -6.80
CA ARG A 167 -5.19 9.64 -7.20
C ARG A 167 -4.54 9.05 -5.95
N VAL A 168 -4.52 7.73 -5.87
CA VAL A 168 -4.01 7.00 -4.71
C VAL A 168 -3.03 5.92 -5.17
N LEU A 169 -1.87 5.86 -4.54
CA LEU A 169 -0.95 4.74 -4.59
C LEU A 169 -1.08 3.94 -3.29
N LEU A 170 -1.72 2.78 -3.36
CA LEU A 170 -1.97 1.91 -2.22
C LEU A 170 -0.83 0.91 -2.06
N LYS A 171 -0.03 1.08 -1.03
CA LYS A 171 1.08 0.18 -0.64
C LYS A 171 0.60 -0.86 0.38
N GLY A 172 1.14 -2.08 0.35
CA GLY A 172 0.85 -3.09 1.37
C GLY A 172 1.54 -4.43 1.10
N LEU A 173 1.78 -5.19 2.16
CA LEU A 173 2.42 -6.50 2.09
C LEU A 173 1.59 -7.53 1.31
N ALA A 174 2.21 -8.67 0.98
CA ALA A 174 1.50 -9.79 0.36
C ALA A 174 0.35 -10.27 1.26
N GLY A 175 -0.85 -10.52 0.67
CA GLY A 175 -2.02 -10.97 1.43
C GLY A 175 -2.69 -9.92 2.30
N SER A 176 -2.29 -8.65 2.23
CA SER A 176 -2.88 -7.55 3.02
C SER A 176 -4.26 -7.09 2.56
N GLY A 177 -4.78 -7.60 1.44
CA GLY A 177 -6.13 -7.29 0.96
C GLY A 177 -6.23 -6.17 -0.08
N LYS A 178 -5.13 -5.67 -0.65
CA LYS A 178 -5.12 -4.60 -1.67
C LYS A 178 -6.05 -4.90 -2.87
N THR A 179 -5.87 -6.04 -3.49
CA THR A 179 -6.70 -6.51 -4.62
C THR A 179 -8.18 -6.61 -4.22
N THR A 180 -8.45 -7.10 -3.02
CA THR A 180 -9.82 -7.22 -2.47
C THR A 180 -10.47 -5.85 -2.29
N LEU A 181 -9.71 -4.86 -1.82
CA LEU A 181 -10.18 -3.47 -1.70
C LEU A 181 -10.52 -2.88 -3.07
N LEU A 182 -9.65 -3.06 -4.08
CA LEU A 182 -9.97 -2.58 -5.45
C LEU A 182 -11.19 -3.29 -6.04
N GLN A 183 -11.32 -4.60 -5.83
CA GLN A 183 -12.50 -5.35 -6.29
C GLN A 183 -13.78 -4.86 -5.59
N TRP A 184 -13.72 -4.62 -4.28
CA TRP A 184 -14.84 -4.07 -3.53
C TRP A 184 -15.24 -2.67 -4.05
N LEU A 185 -14.28 -1.79 -4.30
CA LEU A 185 -14.54 -0.48 -4.90
C LEU A 185 -15.19 -0.61 -6.28
N ALA A 186 -14.70 -1.54 -7.10
CA ALA A 186 -15.26 -1.80 -8.43
C ALA A 186 -16.72 -2.26 -8.35
N VAL A 187 -17.01 -3.23 -7.50
CA VAL A 187 -18.36 -3.79 -7.31
C VAL A 187 -19.30 -2.74 -6.73
N ALA A 188 -18.87 -2.05 -5.67
CA ALA A 188 -19.69 -1.04 -5.01
C ALA A 188 -19.97 0.17 -5.91
N ALA A 189 -18.99 0.60 -6.75
CA ALA A 189 -19.20 1.64 -7.75
C ALA A 189 -20.12 1.18 -8.90
N ALA A 190 -19.97 -0.07 -9.34
CA ALA A 190 -20.81 -0.64 -10.39
C ALA A 190 -22.26 -0.83 -9.94
N SER A 191 -22.47 -1.18 -8.66
CA SER A 191 -23.79 -1.45 -8.06
C SER A 191 -24.42 -0.24 -7.35
N ASP A 192 -23.73 0.89 -7.33
CA ASP A 192 -24.10 2.15 -6.62
C ASP A 192 -24.37 1.96 -5.11
N THR A 193 -23.57 1.08 -4.48
CA THR A 193 -23.68 0.74 -3.04
C THR A 193 -22.56 1.36 -2.19
N LEU A 194 -21.82 2.33 -2.73
CA LEU A 194 -20.73 3.00 -2.01
C LEU A 194 -21.24 3.75 -0.77
N PRO A 195 -20.53 3.71 0.35
CA PRO A 195 -20.86 4.42 1.56
C PRO A 195 -20.81 5.95 1.36
N GLN A 196 -21.30 6.68 2.36
CA GLN A 196 -21.45 8.16 2.28
C GLN A 196 -20.09 8.86 2.11
N GLU A 197 -19.05 8.34 2.74
CA GLU A 197 -17.68 8.83 2.70
C GLU A 197 -17.09 8.82 1.28
N LEU A 198 -17.55 7.90 0.45
CA LEU A 198 -17.15 7.74 -0.96
C LEU A 198 -18.22 8.24 -1.95
N ALA A 199 -19.06 9.20 -1.53
CA ALA A 199 -20.13 9.73 -2.37
C ALA A 199 -19.61 10.32 -3.71
N ASP A 200 -18.40 10.81 -3.75
CA ASP A 200 -17.72 11.33 -4.92
C ASP A 200 -17.32 10.27 -5.97
N LEU A 201 -17.31 9.00 -5.58
CA LEU A 201 -17.12 7.85 -6.47
C LEU A 201 -18.43 7.24 -6.96
N ARG A 202 -19.58 7.64 -6.41
CA ARG A 202 -20.89 7.19 -6.88
C ARG A 202 -21.08 7.58 -8.34
N ARG A 203 -21.77 6.74 -9.10
CA ARG A 203 -22.03 6.91 -10.55
C ARG A 203 -20.77 6.88 -11.43
N ARG A 204 -19.58 6.62 -10.89
CA ARG A 204 -18.41 6.38 -11.72
C ARG A 204 -18.43 4.98 -12.31
N VAL A 205 -17.78 4.84 -13.46
CA VAL A 205 -17.66 3.56 -14.17
C VAL A 205 -16.29 2.97 -13.86
N PRO A 206 -16.22 1.83 -13.16
CA PRO A 206 -14.95 1.25 -12.77
C PRO A 206 -14.31 0.43 -13.89
N PHE A 207 -13.02 0.63 -14.14
CA PHE A 207 -12.17 -0.20 -14.99
C PHE A 207 -11.11 -0.88 -14.12
N VAL A 208 -11.17 -2.19 -14.00
CA VAL A 208 -10.18 -2.97 -13.23
C VAL A 208 -9.11 -3.48 -14.17
N LEU A 209 -7.89 -3.03 -13.98
CA LEU A 209 -6.75 -3.31 -14.85
C LEU A 209 -5.63 -4.03 -14.07
N PRO A 210 -5.54 -5.37 -14.12
CA PRO A 210 -4.41 -6.10 -13.56
C PRO A 210 -3.18 -5.91 -14.47
N LEU A 211 -2.19 -5.15 -13.99
CA LEU A 211 -1.00 -4.77 -14.78
C LEU A 211 -0.24 -5.98 -15.30
N ARG A 212 -0.12 -7.05 -14.52
CA ARG A 212 0.52 -8.31 -14.96
C ARG A 212 0.00 -8.82 -16.29
N SER A 213 -1.34 -8.83 -16.46
CA SER A 213 -1.97 -9.32 -17.67
C SER A 213 -1.82 -8.38 -18.87
N LEU A 214 -1.67 -7.08 -18.58
CA LEU A 214 -1.51 -6.05 -19.61
C LEU A 214 -0.08 -6.01 -20.15
N VAL A 215 0.91 -5.98 -19.27
CA VAL A 215 2.34 -5.94 -19.63
C VAL A 215 2.74 -7.17 -20.46
N ARG A 216 2.20 -8.34 -20.13
CA ARG A 216 2.47 -9.58 -20.83
C ARG A 216 2.02 -9.60 -22.30
N ARG A 217 1.05 -8.78 -22.67
CA ARG A 217 0.60 -8.64 -24.08
C ARG A 217 1.59 -7.86 -24.95
N GLY A 218 2.73 -7.45 -24.41
CA GLY A 218 3.80 -6.75 -25.12
C GLY A 218 3.62 -5.25 -25.27
N CYS A 219 2.42 -4.72 -25.07
CA CYS A 219 2.15 -3.29 -24.96
C CYS A 219 0.98 -3.05 -24.00
N LEU A 220 1.05 -1.99 -23.23
CA LEU A 220 -0.05 -1.55 -22.38
C LEU A 220 -1.19 -1.01 -23.26
N PRO A 221 -2.45 -1.38 -23.02
CA PRO A 221 -3.55 -1.04 -23.90
C PRO A 221 -3.88 0.46 -23.83
N GLY A 222 -4.33 0.99 -24.97
CA GLY A 222 -5.07 2.24 -24.99
C GLY A 222 -6.47 2.07 -24.36
N PRO A 223 -7.21 3.17 -24.18
CA PRO A 223 -8.52 3.17 -23.51
C PRO A 223 -9.51 2.13 -24.08
N GLU A 224 -9.52 1.94 -25.38
CA GLU A 224 -10.41 0.96 -26.06
C GLU A 224 -10.19 -0.48 -25.57
N GLY A 225 -8.98 -0.80 -25.10
CA GLY A 225 -8.64 -2.12 -24.56
C GLY A 225 -9.00 -2.33 -23.08
N PHE A 226 -9.66 -1.39 -22.42
CA PHE A 226 -10.05 -1.50 -21.00
C PHE A 226 -11.29 -2.36 -20.78
N VAL A 227 -12.09 -2.53 -21.80
CA VAL A 227 -13.28 -3.39 -21.74
C VAL A 227 -12.88 -4.85 -21.97
N ALA A 228 -13.45 -5.74 -21.15
CA ALA A 228 -13.24 -7.17 -21.30
C ALA A 228 -13.63 -7.66 -22.71
N ALA A 229 -12.85 -8.60 -23.25
CA ALA A 229 -13.07 -9.15 -24.59
C ALA A 229 -14.51 -9.67 -24.82
N ALA A 230 -15.18 -10.15 -23.76
CA ALA A 230 -16.56 -10.62 -23.81
C ALA A 230 -17.57 -9.52 -24.20
N LEU A 231 -17.28 -8.26 -23.90
CA LEU A 231 -18.15 -7.11 -24.17
C LEU A 231 -17.60 -6.20 -25.28
N ALA A 232 -16.35 -6.36 -25.68
CA ALA A 232 -15.68 -5.50 -26.65
C ALA A 232 -16.41 -5.41 -27.98
N ALA A 233 -16.96 -6.54 -28.49
CA ALA A 233 -17.70 -6.57 -29.75
C ALA A 233 -19.02 -5.77 -29.74
N SER A 234 -19.57 -5.47 -28.57
CA SER A 234 -20.82 -4.70 -28.39
C SER A 234 -20.58 -3.29 -27.82
N GLN A 235 -19.34 -2.89 -27.71
CA GLN A 235 -18.94 -1.59 -27.18
C GLN A 235 -19.27 -0.49 -28.22
N PRO A 236 -19.96 0.58 -27.85
CA PRO A 236 -20.16 1.72 -28.73
C PRO A 236 -18.83 2.45 -28.99
N ASP A 237 -18.67 2.94 -30.21
CA ASP A 237 -17.49 3.73 -30.59
C ASP A 237 -17.33 4.97 -29.69
N GLY A 238 -16.10 5.18 -29.19
CA GLY A 238 -15.77 6.30 -28.31
C GLY A 238 -16.39 6.26 -26.89
N TRP A 239 -17.07 5.16 -26.52
CA TRP A 239 -17.72 5.08 -25.19
C TRP A 239 -16.71 5.16 -24.05
N VAL A 240 -15.59 4.43 -24.12
CA VAL A 240 -14.57 4.44 -23.08
C VAL A 240 -13.95 5.83 -22.94
N ASP A 241 -13.65 6.49 -24.06
CA ASP A 241 -13.09 7.84 -24.09
C ASP A 241 -14.03 8.84 -23.40
N SER A 242 -15.32 8.80 -23.74
CA SER A 242 -16.36 9.60 -23.09
C SER A 242 -16.47 9.35 -21.59
N VAL A 243 -16.34 8.08 -21.15
CA VAL A 243 -16.38 7.73 -19.73
C VAL A 243 -15.14 8.22 -18.99
N LEU A 244 -13.95 8.03 -19.56
CA LEU A 244 -12.69 8.46 -18.94
C LEU A 244 -12.60 9.97 -18.77
N THR A 245 -13.13 10.73 -19.71
CA THR A 245 -13.16 12.21 -19.65
C THR A 245 -13.95 12.75 -18.47
N GLY A 246 -15.02 12.06 -18.01
CA GLY A 246 -15.89 12.62 -16.97
C GLY A 246 -16.14 11.72 -15.76
N ARG A 247 -16.35 10.43 -15.96
CA ARG A 247 -16.89 9.50 -14.95
C ARG A 247 -16.04 8.25 -14.74
N GLY A 248 -14.86 8.17 -15.33
CA GLY A 248 -13.97 7.01 -15.19
C GLY A 248 -13.43 6.85 -13.76
N LEU A 249 -13.34 5.60 -13.31
CA LEU A 249 -12.61 5.17 -12.14
C LEU A 249 -11.67 4.05 -12.56
N LEU A 250 -10.37 4.34 -12.59
CA LEU A 250 -9.35 3.41 -13.01
C LEU A 250 -8.73 2.73 -11.80
N LEU A 251 -8.83 1.41 -11.73
CA LEU A 251 -8.37 0.58 -10.63
C LEU A 251 -7.25 -0.33 -11.16
N ILE A 252 -6.00 0.07 -10.93
CA ILE A 252 -4.80 -0.58 -11.46
C ILE A 252 -4.20 -1.46 -10.37
N ASP A 253 -4.18 -2.78 -10.59
CA ASP A 253 -3.70 -3.73 -9.59
C ASP A 253 -2.32 -4.29 -9.94
N GLY A 254 -1.39 -4.26 -8.97
CA GLY A 254 -0.17 -5.03 -8.96
C GLY A 254 1.01 -4.43 -9.76
N VAL A 255 1.48 -3.22 -9.45
CA VAL A 255 2.75 -2.69 -10.00
C VAL A 255 3.94 -3.58 -9.62
N ASP A 256 3.93 -4.16 -8.41
CA ASP A 256 4.94 -5.10 -7.94
C ASP A 256 4.96 -6.43 -8.73
N GLU A 257 3.91 -6.74 -9.47
CA GLU A 257 3.83 -7.92 -10.34
C GLU A 257 4.44 -7.66 -11.75
N VAL A 258 4.87 -6.42 -12.01
CA VAL A 258 5.55 -6.03 -13.25
C VAL A 258 7.07 -6.14 -13.04
N PRO A 259 7.81 -6.76 -14.00
CA PRO A 259 9.28 -6.80 -13.94
C PRO A 259 9.87 -5.39 -13.80
N VAL A 260 10.98 -5.29 -13.04
CA VAL A 260 11.60 -4.00 -12.68
C VAL A 260 11.88 -3.14 -13.91
N GLU A 261 12.40 -3.77 -14.98
CA GLU A 261 12.76 -3.09 -16.25
C GLU A 261 11.53 -2.49 -16.97
N GLN A 262 10.34 -2.99 -16.67
CA GLN A 262 9.10 -2.57 -17.34
C GLN A 262 8.26 -1.61 -16.48
N ARG A 263 8.63 -1.40 -15.21
CA ARG A 263 7.89 -0.48 -14.31
C ARG A 263 7.94 0.96 -14.80
N GLN A 264 9.05 1.38 -15.39
CA GLN A 264 9.15 2.71 -16.00
C GLN A 264 8.18 2.86 -17.17
N SER A 265 8.07 1.86 -18.04
CA SER A 265 7.10 1.89 -19.15
C SER A 265 5.65 1.93 -18.64
N ALA A 266 5.34 1.24 -17.53
CA ALA A 266 4.02 1.31 -16.91
C ALA A 266 3.73 2.70 -16.33
N ARG A 267 4.73 3.36 -15.75
CA ARG A 267 4.65 4.74 -15.28
C ARG A 267 4.41 5.71 -16.44
N ASP A 268 5.20 5.61 -17.50
CA ASP A 268 5.08 6.48 -18.68
C ASP A 268 3.71 6.33 -19.36
N TRP A 269 3.20 5.11 -19.42
CA TRP A 269 1.84 4.83 -19.89
C TRP A 269 0.76 5.51 -19.01
N LEU A 270 0.90 5.40 -17.69
CA LEU A 270 -0.01 6.06 -16.76
C LEU A 270 0.06 7.58 -16.87
N ASP A 271 1.28 8.12 -17.02
CA ASP A 271 1.53 9.55 -17.22
C ASP A 271 0.87 10.06 -18.51
N GLY A 272 0.92 9.27 -19.59
CA GLY A 272 0.23 9.55 -20.83
C GLY A 272 -1.31 9.55 -20.69
N LEU A 273 -1.87 8.57 -19.97
CA LEU A 273 -3.30 8.55 -19.66
C LEU A 273 -3.74 9.76 -18.84
N LEU A 274 -2.96 10.14 -17.82
CA LEU A 274 -3.29 11.29 -16.97
C LEU A 274 -3.10 12.62 -17.68
N ALA A 275 -2.27 12.69 -18.71
CA ALA A 275 -2.15 13.86 -19.58
C ALA A 275 -3.38 13.97 -20.49
N ALA A 276 -3.88 12.85 -21.02
CA ALA A 276 -5.09 12.83 -21.87
C ALA A 276 -6.38 13.05 -21.04
N TYR A 277 -6.43 12.53 -19.81
CA TYR A 277 -7.60 12.58 -18.92
C TYR A 277 -7.25 13.16 -17.54
N PRO A 278 -7.07 14.48 -17.41
CA PRO A 278 -6.59 15.12 -16.17
C PRO A 278 -7.48 14.89 -14.93
N ASP A 279 -8.80 14.76 -15.15
CA ASP A 279 -9.78 14.57 -14.09
C ASP A 279 -10.08 13.10 -13.75
N LEU A 280 -9.36 12.17 -14.40
CA LEU A 280 -9.52 10.74 -14.17
C LEU A 280 -9.15 10.38 -12.71
N ARG A 281 -10.01 9.60 -12.07
CA ARG A 281 -9.71 9.01 -10.77
C ARG A 281 -8.95 7.71 -10.95
N VAL A 282 -7.80 7.60 -10.28
CA VAL A 282 -6.90 6.45 -10.47
C VAL A 282 -6.41 5.94 -9.12
N TYR A 283 -6.64 4.66 -8.85
CA TYR A 283 -6.11 3.97 -7.68
C TYR A 283 -5.21 2.84 -8.14
N VAL A 284 -3.98 2.83 -7.65
CA VAL A 284 -2.92 1.90 -8.05
C VAL A 284 -2.46 1.11 -6.84
N THR A 285 -2.25 -0.19 -6.96
CA THR A 285 -1.71 -1.01 -5.86
C THR A 285 -0.28 -1.44 -6.12
N THR A 286 0.51 -1.55 -5.06
CA THR A 286 1.90 -2.03 -5.10
C THR A 286 2.34 -2.61 -3.75
N ARG A 287 3.48 -3.30 -3.72
CA ARG A 287 4.21 -3.60 -2.47
C ARG A 287 5.09 -2.40 -2.07
N PRO A 288 5.34 -2.20 -0.77
CA PRO A 288 6.19 -1.09 -0.31
C PRO A 288 7.60 -1.10 -0.91
N SER A 289 8.19 -2.29 -1.06
CA SER A 289 9.54 -2.49 -1.61
C SER A 289 9.62 -2.34 -3.14
N ALA A 290 8.50 -2.37 -3.86
CA ALA A 290 8.49 -2.43 -5.32
C ALA A 290 8.77 -1.09 -6.00
N VAL A 291 8.43 0.02 -5.35
CA VAL A 291 8.61 1.37 -5.88
C VAL A 291 9.17 2.31 -4.80
N PRO A 292 10.02 3.27 -5.18
CA PRO A 292 10.51 4.27 -4.24
C PRO A 292 9.37 5.12 -3.68
N GLU A 293 9.60 5.74 -2.54
CA GLU A 293 8.70 6.75 -1.98
C GLU A 293 8.57 7.91 -2.97
N GLY A 294 7.34 8.43 -3.10
CA GLY A 294 7.07 9.51 -4.06
C GLY A 294 7.07 9.09 -5.53
N TRP A 295 7.04 7.80 -5.85
CA TRP A 295 7.12 7.29 -7.22
C TRP A 295 6.15 7.95 -8.20
N LEU A 296 4.93 8.28 -7.77
CA LEU A 296 3.90 8.98 -8.53
C LEU A 296 3.56 10.38 -7.98
N ALA A 297 4.35 10.92 -7.05
CA ALA A 297 4.07 12.20 -6.40
C ALA A 297 3.96 13.37 -7.41
N HIS A 298 4.78 13.36 -8.47
CA HIS A 298 4.77 14.37 -9.55
C HIS A 298 3.41 14.47 -10.29
N LYS A 299 2.54 13.48 -10.15
CA LYS A 299 1.17 13.46 -10.72
C LYS A 299 0.09 13.64 -9.65
N GLY A 300 0.45 14.02 -8.44
CA GLY A 300 -0.49 14.28 -7.34
C GLY A 300 -1.12 13.01 -6.76
N PHE A 301 -0.40 11.88 -6.77
CA PHE A 301 -0.82 10.68 -6.07
C PHE A 301 -0.55 10.80 -4.58
N THR A 302 -1.55 10.48 -3.77
CA THR A 302 -1.39 10.26 -2.33
C THR A 302 -0.97 8.82 -2.08
N GLU A 303 0.10 8.61 -1.34
CA GLU A 303 0.54 7.28 -0.94
C GLU A 303 -0.17 6.86 0.35
N LEU A 304 -0.86 5.73 0.30
CA LEU A 304 -1.53 5.12 1.45
C LEU A 304 -0.99 3.72 1.67
N THR A 305 -0.69 3.36 2.93
CA THR A 305 -0.17 2.04 3.28
C THR A 305 -1.21 1.24 4.04
N VAL A 306 -1.52 0.02 3.56
CA VAL A 306 -2.41 -0.92 4.25
C VAL A 306 -1.74 -1.42 5.52
N ARG A 307 -2.41 -1.24 6.64
CA ARG A 307 -1.96 -1.68 7.97
C ARG A 307 -2.31 -3.14 8.23
N PRO A 308 -1.56 -3.83 9.09
CA PRO A 308 -1.99 -5.12 9.64
C PRO A 308 -3.35 -5.00 10.31
N MET A 309 -4.17 -6.05 10.24
CA MET A 309 -5.43 -6.12 10.97
C MET A 309 -5.18 -6.03 12.47
N THR A 310 -5.97 -5.22 13.15
CA THR A 310 -6.00 -5.15 14.61
C THR A 310 -6.61 -6.43 15.19
N ALA A 311 -6.48 -6.63 16.51
CA ALA A 311 -7.15 -7.75 17.21
C ALA A 311 -8.69 -7.68 17.06
N ALA A 312 -9.25 -6.45 17.01
CA ALA A 312 -10.67 -6.22 16.75
C ALA A 312 -11.04 -6.63 15.31
N ASP A 313 -10.25 -6.21 14.31
CA ASP A 313 -10.46 -6.59 12.92
C ASP A 313 -10.37 -8.09 12.71
N THR A 314 -9.37 -8.73 13.31
CA THR A 314 -9.20 -10.18 13.28
C THR A 314 -10.42 -10.90 13.87
N SER A 315 -10.94 -10.42 15.00
CA SER A 315 -12.15 -10.96 15.61
C SER A 315 -13.39 -10.81 14.72
N VAL A 316 -13.56 -9.64 14.07
CA VAL A 316 -14.64 -9.39 13.11
C VAL A 316 -14.51 -10.30 11.89
N PHE A 317 -13.28 -10.44 11.35
CA PHE A 317 -13.00 -11.31 10.20
C PHE A 317 -13.35 -12.76 10.50
N ILE A 318 -12.90 -13.30 11.64
CA ILE A 318 -13.24 -14.66 12.10
C ILE A 318 -14.75 -14.86 12.16
N GLY A 319 -15.51 -13.89 12.71
CA GLY A 319 -16.96 -13.96 12.79
C GLY A 319 -17.63 -13.95 11.41
N ARG A 320 -17.18 -13.10 10.50
CA ARG A 320 -17.71 -13.06 9.12
C ARG A 320 -17.42 -14.36 8.38
N TRP A 321 -16.20 -14.89 8.51
CA TRP A 321 -15.81 -16.17 7.92
C TRP A 321 -16.70 -17.31 8.41
N HIS A 322 -16.88 -17.46 9.72
CA HIS A 322 -17.74 -18.52 10.29
C HIS A 322 -19.22 -18.31 9.95
N THR A 323 -19.69 -17.07 9.85
CA THR A 323 -21.06 -16.77 9.40
C THR A 323 -21.29 -17.26 7.96
N ALA A 324 -20.32 -17.03 7.07
CA ALA A 324 -20.39 -17.55 5.71
C ALA A 324 -20.30 -19.08 5.67
N ALA A 325 -19.43 -19.67 6.50
CA ALA A 325 -19.36 -21.13 6.62
C ALA A 325 -20.67 -21.75 7.10
N ARG A 326 -21.33 -21.16 8.10
CA ARG A 326 -22.66 -21.62 8.59
C ARG A 326 -23.76 -21.55 7.55
N ARG A 327 -23.72 -20.55 6.63
CA ARG A 327 -24.70 -20.48 5.51
C ARG A 327 -24.58 -21.64 4.54
N ASN A 328 -23.42 -22.27 4.47
CA ASN A 328 -23.13 -23.41 3.60
C ASN A 328 -23.17 -24.75 4.32
N ALA A 329 -23.46 -24.77 5.63
CA ALA A 329 -23.51 -25.98 6.46
C ALA A 329 -24.75 -26.84 6.15
N ASP A 330 -24.56 -28.16 6.17
CA ASP A 330 -25.58 -29.15 5.75
C ASP A 330 -26.59 -29.50 6.91
N GLY A 331 -26.67 -28.71 7.96
CA GLY A 331 -27.67 -28.92 9.02
C GLY A 331 -27.39 -28.16 10.31
N PRO A 332 -28.35 -28.21 11.26
CA PRO A 332 -28.24 -27.44 12.49
C PRO A 332 -27.09 -27.91 13.41
N GLU A 333 -26.70 -29.18 13.36
CA GLU A 333 -25.58 -29.71 14.15
C GLU A 333 -24.23 -29.14 13.66
N GLU A 334 -24.02 -29.09 12.35
CA GLU A 334 -22.82 -28.49 11.79
C GLU A 334 -22.77 -26.97 12.04
N GLN A 335 -23.93 -26.28 11.97
CA GLN A 335 -24.03 -24.86 12.29
C GLN A 335 -23.65 -24.58 13.75
N ALA A 336 -24.12 -25.43 14.69
CA ALA A 336 -23.77 -25.30 16.10
C ALA A 336 -22.27 -25.55 16.34
N HIS A 337 -21.71 -26.59 15.73
CA HIS A 337 -20.28 -26.90 15.80
C HIS A 337 -19.40 -25.76 15.24
N LEU A 338 -19.80 -25.17 14.12
CA LEU A 338 -19.09 -23.98 13.57
C LEU A 338 -19.19 -22.78 14.52
N GLY A 339 -20.25 -22.64 15.29
CA GLY A 339 -20.36 -21.64 16.34
C GLY A 339 -19.38 -21.87 17.50
N GLU A 340 -19.22 -23.11 17.93
CA GLU A 340 -18.24 -23.49 18.97
C GLU A 340 -16.80 -23.24 18.48
N LEU A 341 -16.48 -23.59 17.24
CA LEU A 341 -15.17 -23.34 16.62
C LEU A 341 -14.88 -21.85 16.49
N GLU A 342 -15.88 -21.01 16.17
CA GLU A 342 -15.71 -19.56 16.15
C GLU A 342 -15.26 -19.03 17.51
N VAL A 343 -15.95 -19.42 18.58
CA VAL A 343 -15.63 -18.98 19.95
C VAL A 343 -14.24 -19.49 20.37
N ALA A 344 -13.94 -20.76 20.08
CA ALA A 344 -12.66 -21.36 20.40
C ALA A 344 -11.51 -20.67 19.68
N LEU A 345 -11.67 -20.38 18.38
CA LEU A 345 -10.64 -19.70 17.60
C LEU A 345 -10.40 -18.26 18.06
N ARG A 346 -11.46 -17.50 18.34
CA ARG A 346 -11.34 -16.14 18.89
C ARG A 346 -10.61 -16.14 20.24
N THR A 347 -10.90 -17.14 21.09
CA THR A 347 -10.22 -17.31 22.37
C THR A 347 -8.74 -17.69 22.17
N ALA A 348 -8.44 -18.61 21.26
CA ALA A 348 -7.08 -19.04 20.96
C ALA A 348 -6.23 -17.89 20.39
N VAL A 349 -6.76 -17.10 19.45
CA VAL A 349 -6.06 -15.92 18.88
C VAL A 349 -5.76 -14.86 19.94
N ARG A 350 -6.66 -14.66 20.90
CA ARG A 350 -6.42 -13.72 22.01
C ARG A 350 -5.39 -14.24 23.02
N ALA A 351 -5.38 -15.56 23.26
CA ALA A 351 -4.53 -16.16 24.29
C ALA A 351 -3.12 -16.51 23.79
N GLN A 352 -2.95 -16.77 22.50
CA GLN A 352 -1.70 -17.24 21.90
C GLN A 352 -1.10 -16.13 21.02
N ARG A 353 0.02 -15.56 21.48
CA ARG A 353 0.71 -14.46 20.81
C ARG A 353 1.11 -14.78 19.36
N ASP A 354 1.67 -15.97 19.11
CA ASP A 354 2.11 -16.39 17.78
C ASP A 354 0.93 -16.47 16.80
N LEU A 355 -0.21 -16.97 17.28
CA LEU A 355 -1.43 -17.07 16.48
C LEU A 355 -2.03 -15.70 16.17
N ALA A 356 -2.00 -14.77 17.13
CA ALA A 356 -2.41 -13.40 16.94
C ALA A 356 -1.54 -12.70 15.85
N GLN A 357 -0.22 -12.86 15.92
CA GLN A 357 0.71 -12.32 14.93
C GLN A 357 0.48 -12.87 13.51
N LEU A 358 0.17 -14.17 13.40
CA LEU A 358 -0.11 -14.82 12.12
C LEU A 358 -1.44 -14.37 11.51
N SER A 359 -2.41 -14.00 12.33
CA SER A 359 -3.78 -13.63 11.90
C SER A 359 -3.91 -12.16 11.45
N THR A 360 -2.83 -11.39 11.41
CA THR A 360 -2.83 -9.95 11.09
C THR A 360 -3.09 -9.61 9.62
N THR A 361 -3.13 -10.59 8.73
CA THR A 361 -3.50 -10.37 7.33
C THR A 361 -4.76 -11.17 6.95
N PRO A 362 -5.63 -10.64 6.08
CA PRO A 362 -6.85 -11.33 5.65
C PRO A 362 -6.60 -12.75 5.12
N LEU A 363 -5.53 -12.94 4.34
CA LEU A 363 -5.19 -14.25 3.78
C LEU A 363 -4.84 -15.27 4.87
N MET A 364 -3.94 -14.89 5.78
CA MET A 364 -3.52 -15.79 6.86
C MET A 364 -4.67 -16.08 7.82
N CYS A 365 -5.49 -15.08 8.14
CA CYS A 365 -6.66 -15.26 8.98
C CYS A 365 -7.66 -16.24 8.34
N ALA A 366 -7.90 -16.14 7.03
CA ALA A 366 -8.75 -17.09 6.31
C ALA A 366 -8.20 -18.52 6.33
N LEU A 367 -6.89 -18.68 6.13
CA LEU A 367 -6.21 -19.98 6.22
C LEU A 367 -6.31 -20.58 7.63
N ILE A 368 -6.11 -19.77 8.66
CA ILE A 368 -6.25 -20.18 10.07
C ILE A 368 -7.68 -20.64 10.36
N CYS A 369 -8.70 -19.88 9.91
CA CYS A 369 -10.10 -20.28 10.05
C CYS A 369 -10.39 -21.62 9.37
N ALA A 370 -9.91 -21.81 8.15
CA ALA A 370 -10.09 -23.03 7.38
C ALA A 370 -9.41 -24.24 8.04
N LEU A 371 -8.16 -24.09 8.48
CA LEU A 371 -7.40 -25.14 9.18
C LEU A 371 -8.00 -25.47 10.54
N HIS A 372 -8.46 -24.45 11.28
CA HIS A 372 -9.11 -24.66 12.57
C HIS A 372 -10.39 -25.48 12.44
N ARG A 373 -11.24 -25.16 11.44
CA ARG A 373 -12.42 -25.96 11.09
C ARG A 373 -12.02 -27.38 10.73
N GLU A 374 -11.07 -27.51 9.81
CA GLU A 374 -10.59 -28.78 9.27
C GLU A 374 -10.04 -29.70 10.34
N ARG A 375 -9.18 -29.17 11.22
CA ARG A 375 -8.47 -29.93 12.26
C ARG A 375 -9.23 -29.97 13.59
N ARG A 376 -10.52 -29.60 13.59
CA ARG A 376 -11.37 -29.61 14.78
C ARG A 376 -10.76 -28.89 15.97
N GLY A 377 -10.20 -27.69 15.74
CA GLY A 377 -9.65 -26.86 16.78
C GLY A 377 -8.13 -26.95 16.97
N HIS A 378 -7.42 -27.82 16.28
CA HIS A 378 -5.96 -27.94 16.41
C HIS A 378 -5.24 -27.16 15.30
N LEU A 379 -4.37 -26.24 15.69
CA LEU A 379 -3.59 -25.43 14.76
C LEU A 379 -2.09 -25.68 14.89
N PRO A 380 -1.32 -25.63 13.77
CA PRO A 380 0.13 -25.60 13.80
C PRO A 380 0.66 -24.32 14.46
N HIS A 381 1.88 -24.38 15.02
CA HIS A 381 2.45 -23.27 15.77
C HIS A 381 3.22 -22.26 14.91
N GLY A 382 3.70 -22.64 13.73
CA GLY A 382 4.56 -21.81 12.89
C GLY A 382 3.93 -21.42 11.55
N ARG A 383 4.35 -20.28 10.99
CA ARG A 383 3.89 -19.79 9.68
C ARG A 383 4.12 -20.80 8.55
N MET A 384 5.30 -21.44 8.53
CA MET A 384 5.64 -22.45 7.50
C MET A 384 4.83 -23.73 7.66
N GLU A 385 4.59 -24.14 8.90
CA GLU A 385 3.72 -25.28 9.19
C GLU A 385 2.27 -25.03 8.81
N LEU A 386 1.78 -23.77 8.95
CA LEU A 386 0.46 -23.37 8.49
C LEU A 386 0.34 -23.44 6.97
N TYR A 387 1.37 -23.01 6.22
CA TYR A 387 1.37 -23.16 4.75
C TYR A 387 1.44 -24.63 4.34
N ALA A 388 2.28 -25.43 4.95
CA ALA A 388 2.35 -26.86 4.69
C ALA A 388 1.03 -27.56 4.97
N ALA A 389 0.42 -27.25 6.11
CA ALA A 389 -0.89 -27.79 6.49
C ALA A 389 -2.01 -27.34 5.54
N ALA A 390 -1.99 -26.08 5.09
CA ALA A 390 -2.96 -25.56 4.12
C ALA A 390 -2.81 -26.24 2.76
N LEU A 391 -1.58 -26.44 2.29
CA LEU A 391 -1.31 -27.16 1.04
C LEU A 391 -1.77 -28.62 1.14
N SER A 392 -1.43 -29.32 2.22
CA SER A 392 -1.89 -30.70 2.45
C SER A 392 -3.41 -30.78 2.46
N MET A 393 -4.10 -29.87 3.15
CA MET A 393 -5.55 -29.76 3.15
C MET A 393 -6.11 -29.60 1.74
N LEU A 394 -5.54 -28.70 0.92
CA LEU A 394 -6.01 -28.42 -0.42
C LEU A 394 -5.73 -29.56 -1.41
N LEU A 395 -4.65 -30.32 -1.22
CA LEU A 395 -4.22 -31.39 -2.13
C LEU A 395 -4.86 -32.74 -1.87
N VAL A 396 -5.13 -33.10 -0.60
CA VAL A 396 -5.51 -34.47 -0.21
C VAL A 396 -7.00 -34.64 0.05
N ARG A 397 -7.63 -33.69 0.73
CA ARG A 397 -8.95 -33.93 1.35
C ARG A 397 -10.14 -33.68 0.45
N ARG A 398 -10.00 -32.94 -0.62
CA ARG A 398 -11.08 -32.65 -1.56
C ARG A 398 -11.72 -33.93 -2.16
N ASP A 399 -10.93 -34.97 -2.35
CA ASP A 399 -11.42 -36.23 -2.96
C ASP A 399 -12.06 -37.16 -1.91
N TYR A 400 -11.54 -37.16 -0.68
CA TYR A 400 -12.07 -37.99 0.42
C TYR A 400 -13.45 -37.50 0.90
N GLU A 401 -13.65 -36.20 1.05
CA GLU A 401 -14.92 -35.59 1.52
C GLU A 401 -16.04 -35.65 0.50
N ARG A 402 -15.71 -35.74 -0.81
CA ARG A 402 -16.70 -35.90 -1.88
C ARG A 402 -17.29 -37.32 -1.95
N GLY A 403 -16.82 -38.26 -1.14
CA GLY A 403 -17.27 -39.68 -1.19
C GLY A 403 -17.00 -40.31 -2.57
N ILE A 404 -16.12 -39.71 -3.38
CA ILE A 404 -15.74 -40.21 -4.71
C ILE A 404 -14.73 -41.33 -4.49
N THR A 405 -15.22 -42.54 -4.33
CA THR A 405 -14.37 -43.74 -4.20
C THR A 405 -13.66 -44.09 -5.49
N VAL A 406 -14.16 -43.60 -6.63
CA VAL A 406 -13.54 -43.75 -7.95
C VAL A 406 -13.63 -42.39 -8.68
N PRO A 407 -12.58 -41.54 -8.61
CA PRO A 407 -12.58 -40.29 -9.38
C PRO A 407 -12.56 -40.62 -10.89
N GLU A 408 -13.48 -40.00 -11.65
CA GLU A 408 -13.34 -39.93 -13.08
C GLU A 408 -12.13 -39.03 -13.38
N GLY A 409 -11.04 -39.59 -13.89
CA GLY A 409 -9.82 -38.86 -14.27
C GLY A 409 -8.56 -39.38 -13.57
N ILE A 410 -7.53 -38.52 -13.54
CA ILE A 410 -6.19 -38.86 -13.05
C ILE A 410 -6.17 -38.90 -11.52
N ARG A 411 -5.47 -39.87 -10.96
CA ARG A 411 -5.16 -39.97 -9.53
C ARG A 411 -3.74 -39.51 -9.26
N LEU A 412 -3.57 -38.44 -8.53
CA LEU A 412 -2.29 -37.96 -8.04
C LEU A 412 -2.18 -38.14 -6.53
N THR A 413 -1.05 -38.63 -6.07
CA THR A 413 -0.70 -38.52 -4.65
C THR A 413 -0.41 -37.06 -4.28
N GLU A 414 -0.48 -36.75 -2.98
CA GLU A 414 -0.09 -35.42 -2.47
C GLU A 414 1.31 -35.03 -2.96
N GLN A 415 2.29 -35.95 -2.85
CA GLN A 415 3.67 -35.72 -3.28
C GLN A 415 3.77 -35.47 -4.79
N GLN A 416 3.00 -36.21 -5.61
CA GLN A 416 3.00 -35.97 -7.07
C GLN A 416 2.40 -34.62 -7.42
N SER A 417 1.26 -34.28 -6.81
CA SER A 417 0.63 -32.96 -6.98
C SER A 417 1.57 -31.84 -6.56
N MET A 418 2.24 -31.99 -5.40
CA MET A 418 3.23 -31.05 -4.88
C MET A 418 4.38 -30.83 -5.86
N ARG A 419 4.96 -31.92 -6.39
CA ARG A 419 6.07 -31.85 -7.36
C ARG A 419 5.69 -31.15 -8.66
N LEU A 420 4.50 -31.42 -9.18
CA LEU A 420 4.02 -30.77 -10.40
C LEU A 420 3.77 -29.28 -10.16
N LEU A 421 3.14 -28.91 -9.05
CA LEU A 421 2.92 -27.52 -8.65
C LEU A 421 4.24 -26.78 -8.40
N GLN A 422 5.22 -27.41 -7.75
CA GLN A 422 6.56 -26.87 -7.55
C GLN A 422 7.23 -26.49 -8.89
N ARG A 423 7.12 -27.34 -9.91
CA ARG A 423 7.68 -27.03 -11.24
C ARG A 423 7.06 -25.79 -11.87
N LEU A 424 5.73 -25.67 -11.79
CA LEU A 424 5.03 -24.49 -12.30
C LEU A 424 5.42 -23.22 -11.50
N ALA A 425 5.41 -23.32 -10.17
CA ALA A 425 5.78 -22.22 -9.29
C ALA A 425 7.24 -21.77 -9.50
N TYR A 426 8.16 -22.72 -9.60
CA TYR A 426 9.57 -22.45 -9.81
C TYR A 426 9.85 -21.78 -11.15
N TRP A 427 9.19 -22.26 -12.22
CA TRP A 427 9.29 -21.61 -13.52
C TRP A 427 8.80 -20.16 -13.48
N LEU A 428 7.66 -19.89 -12.81
CA LEU A 428 7.12 -18.55 -12.65
C LEU A 428 8.10 -17.63 -11.94
N ILE A 429 8.66 -18.08 -10.82
CA ILE A 429 9.62 -17.29 -10.03
C ILE A 429 10.89 -17.03 -10.84
N ARG A 430 11.45 -18.07 -11.46
CA ARG A 430 12.70 -17.96 -12.23
C ARG A 430 12.60 -16.99 -13.40
N ASN A 431 11.41 -16.86 -14.00
CA ASN A 431 11.15 -15.94 -15.11
C ASN A 431 10.54 -14.60 -14.67
N GLY A 432 10.47 -14.32 -13.36
CA GLY A 432 9.88 -13.09 -12.81
C GLY A 432 8.41 -12.90 -13.20
N GLN A 433 7.66 -14.01 -13.39
CA GLN A 433 6.28 -13.99 -13.85
C GLN A 433 5.31 -14.45 -12.77
N THR A 434 4.10 -13.93 -12.80
CA THR A 434 3.01 -14.30 -11.88
C THR A 434 1.94 -15.15 -12.55
N GLU A 435 1.95 -15.24 -13.89
CA GLU A 435 1.11 -16.12 -14.69
C GLU A 435 1.92 -16.66 -15.89
N MET A 436 1.54 -17.83 -16.40
CA MET A 436 2.17 -18.46 -17.57
C MET A 436 1.16 -18.80 -18.64
N ASP A 437 1.62 -18.95 -19.89
CA ASP A 437 0.79 -19.48 -20.97
C ASP A 437 0.45 -20.94 -20.68
N ARG A 438 -0.79 -21.32 -21.01
CA ARG A 438 -1.22 -22.71 -20.91
C ARG A 438 -0.28 -23.65 -21.67
N SER A 439 0.20 -23.24 -22.85
CA SER A 439 1.17 -24.02 -23.65
C SER A 439 2.48 -24.25 -22.87
N THR A 440 2.99 -23.25 -22.18
CA THR A 440 4.18 -23.37 -21.32
C THR A 440 3.92 -24.32 -20.15
N ALA A 441 2.76 -24.19 -19.48
CA ALA A 441 2.39 -25.13 -18.42
C ALA A 441 2.33 -26.57 -18.91
N LEU A 442 1.76 -26.80 -20.11
CA LEU A 442 1.69 -28.12 -20.72
C LEU A 442 3.08 -28.71 -21.05
N VAL A 443 4.00 -27.90 -21.58
CA VAL A 443 5.40 -28.32 -21.82
C VAL A 443 6.07 -28.74 -20.51
N LEU A 444 5.97 -27.90 -19.46
CA LEU A 444 6.57 -28.20 -18.16
C LEU A 444 6.04 -29.49 -17.52
N LEU A 445 4.73 -29.75 -17.67
CA LEU A 445 4.10 -30.96 -17.18
C LEU A 445 4.48 -32.17 -18.05
N ALA A 446 4.48 -32.02 -19.39
CA ALA A 446 4.91 -33.08 -20.31
C ALA A 446 6.35 -33.52 -20.03
N ASP A 447 7.24 -32.59 -19.77
CA ASP A 447 8.65 -32.86 -19.37
C ASP A 447 8.77 -33.59 -18.02
N ALA A 448 7.76 -33.47 -17.15
CA ALA A 448 7.74 -34.13 -15.85
C ALA A 448 7.22 -35.58 -15.93
N LEU A 449 6.29 -35.87 -16.84
CA LEU A 449 5.58 -37.13 -16.92
C LEU A 449 6.47 -38.37 -17.12
N PRO A 450 7.56 -38.34 -17.92
CA PRO A 450 8.46 -39.48 -18.06
C PRO A 450 9.09 -39.95 -16.73
N ALA A 451 9.27 -39.00 -15.78
CA ALA A 451 9.77 -39.31 -14.45
C ALA A 451 8.66 -39.79 -13.49
N MET A 452 7.39 -39.77 -13.93
CA MET A 452 6.21 -40.18 -13.15
C MET A 452 5.35 -41.20 -13.93
N PRO A 453 5.86 -42.43 -14.21
CA PRO A 453 5.21 -43.39 -15.10
C PRO A 453 3.77 -43.70 -14.67
N ASN A 454 3.50 -43.85 -13.37
CA ASN A 454 2.14 -44.09 -12.88
C ASN A 454 1.16 -42.94 -13.16
N VAL A 455 1.64 -41.69 -13.40
CA VAL A 455 0.82 -40.56 -13.81
C VAL A 455 0.67 -40.53 -15.31
N ALA A 456 1.76 -40.75 -16.05
CA ALA A 456 1.82 -40.78 -17.51
C ALA A 456 0.89 -41.87 -18.13
N GLU A 457 0.75 -43.03 -17.44
CA GLU A 457 -0.17 -44.10 -17.84
C GLU A 457 -1.66 -43.67 -17.70
N GLN A 458 -1.97 -42.71 -16.82
CA GLN A 458 -3.36 -42.28 -16.59
C GLN A 458 -3.83 -41.14 -17.50
N GLY A 459 -2.91 -40.36 -18.05
CA GLY A 459 -3.26 -39.26 -18.93
C GLY A 459 -2.09 -38.43 -19.40
N ASP A 460 -2.38 -37.50 -20.29
CA ASP A 460 -1.43 -36.55 -20.86
C ASP A 460 -1.29 -35.29 -20.00
N ALA A 461 -0.38 -34.39 -20.40
CA ALA A 461 -0.11 -33.13 -19.68
C ALA A 461 -1.35 -32.22 -19.58
N ASP A 462 -2.25 -32.22 -20.58
CA ASP A 462 -3.47 -31.41 -20.54
C ASP A 462 -4.46 -31.93 -19.48
N GLN A 463 -4.63 -33.25 -19.42
CA GLN A 463 -5.46 -33.88 -18.42
C GLN A 463 -4.90 -33.68 -17.00
N VAL A 464 -3.57 -33.74 -16.82
CA VAL A 464 -2.91 -33.43 -15.55
C VAL A 464 -3.12 -31.96 -15.16
N LEU A 465 -2.96 -31.03 -16.09
CA LEU A 465 -3.20 -29.60 -15.83
C LEU A 465 -4.65 -29.36 -15.43
N GLN A 466 -5.62 -29.94 -16.15
CA GLN A 466 -7.05 -29.82 -15.81
C GLN A 466 -7.34 -30.39 -14.43
N HIS A 467 -6.72 -31.52 -14.06
CA HIS A 467 -6.85 -32.11 -12.73
C HIS A 467 -6.31 -31.13 -11.65
N LEU A 468 -5.11 -30.57 -11.83
CA LEU A 468 -4.52 -29.61 -10.90
C LEU A 468 -5.40 -28.37 -10.73
N ILE A 469 -5.90 -27.77 -11.83
CA ILE A 469 -6.79 -26.61 -11.79
C ILE A 469 -8.11 -26.96 -11.08
N GLY A 470 -8.74 -28.06 -11.46
CA GLY A 470 -10.07 -28.43 -10.94
C GLY A 470 -10.07 -28.96 -9.52
N ARG A 471 -8.96 -29.57 -9.06
CA ARG A 471 -8.91 -30.31 -7.81
C ARG A 471 -8.19 -29.60 -6.67
N THR A 472 -7.10 -28.88 -6.97
CA THR A 472 -6.29 -28.28 -5.87
C THR A 472 -6.85 -26.94 -5.38
N GLY A 473 -7.54 -26.20 -6.24
CA GLY A 473 -7.94 -24.81 -5.93
C GLY A 473 -6.75 -23.85 -5.74
N LEU A 474 -5.53 -24.31 -6.07
CA LEU A 474 -4.30 -23.49 -6.02
C LEU A 474 -4.04 -22.79 -7.34
N LEU A 475 -4.50 -23.39 -8.46
CA LEU A 475 -4.37 -22.86 -9.79
C LEU A 475 -5.72 -22.38 -10.32
N ARG A 476 -5.69 -21.36 -11.17
CA ARG A 476 -6.85 -20.85 -11.90
C ARG A 476 -6.45 -20.49 -13.34
N THR A 477 -7.44 -20.27 -14.18
CA THR A 477 -7.29 -19.79 -15.56
C THR A 477 -7.92 -18.39 -15.66
N PRO A 478 -7.17 -17.31 -15.42
CA PRO A 478 -7.70 -15.95 -15.51
C PRO A 478 -8.26 -15.61 -16.90
N THR A 479 -7.62 -16.17 -17.93
CA THR A 479 -8.08 -16.13 -19.32
C THR A 479 -8.00 -17.53 -19.93
N ALA A 480 -8.65 -17.75 -21.07
CA ALA A 480 -8.69 -19.07 -21.72
C ALA A 480 -7.32 -19.64 -22.11
N GLY A 481 -6.28 -18.81 -22.16
CA GLY A 481 -4.93 -19.20 -22.58
C GLY A 481 -3.86 -19.11 -21.47
N THR A 482 -4.23 -18.80 -20.21
CA THR A 482 -3.26 -18.57 -19.14
C THR A 482 -3.56 -19.36 -17.88
N VAL A 483 -2.52 -19.62 -17.09
CA VAL A 483 -2.59 -20.30 -15.79
C VAL A 483 -1.80 -19.50 -14.78
N ASP A 484 -2.37 -19.26 -13.59
CA ASP A 484 -1.70 -18.64 -12.45
C ASP A 484 -2.05 -19.34 -11.13
N PHE A 485 -1.31 -19.00 -10.08
CA PHE A 485 -1.68 -19.37 -8.71
C PHE A 485 -2.74 -18.41 -8.17
N VAL A 486 -3.75 -18.94 -7.50
CA VAL A 486 -4.84 -18.15 -6.87
C VAL A 486 -4.26 -17.11 -5.90
N HIS A 487 -3.19 -17.48 -5.19
CA HIS A 487 -2.45 -16.58 -4.31
C HIS A 487 -0.95 -16.71 -4.55
N ARG A 488 -0.28 -15.58 -4.77
CA ARG A 488 1.16 -15.53 -4.99
C ARG A 488 1.96 -16.14 -3.85
N THR A 489 1.49 -16.05 -2.62
CA THR A 489 2.17 -16.65 -1.46
C THR A 489 2.37 -18.16 -1.59
N PHE A 490 1.42 -18.89 -2.20
CA PHE A 490 1.59 -20.32 -2.49
C PHE A 490 2.60 -20.56 -3.61
N GLN A 491 2.62 -19.71 -4.63
CA GLN A 491 3.65 -19.72 -5.67
C GLN A 491 5.04 -19.54 -5.04
N ASP A 492 5.20 -18.52 -4.18
CA ASP A 492 6.47 -18.20 -3.53
C ASP A 492 6.94 -19.35 -2.62
N TYR A 493 6.01 -19.92 -1.83
CA TYR A 493 6.28 -21.08 -0.97
C TYR A 493 6.75 -22.31 -1.76
N LEU A 494 6.01 -22.71 -2.78
CA LEU A 494 6.31 -23.88 -3.61
C LEU A 494 7.58 -23.68 -4.44
N GLY A 495 7.77 -22.47 -4.97
CA GLY A 495 8.95 -22.14 -5.74
C GLY A 495 10.21 -22.04 -4.89
N ALA A 496 10.11 -21.51 -3.67
CA ALA A 496 11.20 -21.52 -2.70
C ALA A 496 11.62 -22.95 -2.32
N GLN A 497 10.63 -23.80 -2.05
CA GLN A 497 10.87 -25.21 -1.78
C GLN A 497 11.56 -25.92 -2.98
N ALA A 498 11.09 -25.67 -4.20
CA ALA A 498 11.69 -26.22 -5.40
C ALA A 498 13.12 -25.74 -5.64
N ALA A 499 13.42 -24.47 -5.36
CA ALA A 499 14.77 -23.91 -5.47
C ALA A 499 15.76 -24.59 -4.51
N ILE A 500 15.35 -24.85 -3.26
CA ILE A 500 16.18 -25.56 -2.27
C ILE A 500 16.37 -27.02 -2.67
N GLU A 501 15.30 -27.73 -3.02
CA GLU A 501 15.38 -29.13 -3.46
C GLU A 501 16.18 -29.31 -4.74
N GLY A 502 16.19 -28.32 -5.63
CA GLY A 502 17.02 -28.24 -6.83
C GLY A 502 18.45 -27.74 -6.57
N MET A 503 18.79 -27.40 -5.33
CA MET A 503 20.09 -26.85 -4.93
C MET A 503 20.49 -25.58 -5.71
N ASP A 504 19.51 -24.78 -6.13
CA ASP A 504 19.74 -23.56 -6.93
C ASP A 504 19.93 -22.31 -6.03
N LEU A 505 20.79 -22.44 -5.01
CA LEU A 505 21.15 -21.34 -4.10
C LEU A 505 21.74 -20.13 -4.82
N PRO A 506 22.58 -20.31 -5.89
CA PRO A 506 23.08 -19.16 -6.65
C PRO A 506 21.99 -18.31 -7.27
N LEU A 507 20.91 -18.93 -7.75
CA LEU A 507 19.76 -18.20 -8.30
C LEU A 507 19.13 -17.28 -7.24
N LEU A 508 18.87 -17.83 -6.03
CA LEU A 508 18.31 -17.08 -4.91
C LEU A 508 19.19 -15.90 -4.52
N VAL A 509 20.50 -16.13 -4.39
CA VAL A 509 21.46 -15.06 -4.06
C VAL A 509 21.51 -14.01 -5.17
N ASN A 510 21.52 -14.42 -6.45
CA ASN A 510 21.63 -13.49 -7.56
C ASN A 510 20.40 -12.60 -7.77
N HIS A 511 19.25 -13.02 -7.30
CA HIS A 511 18.00 -12.24 -7.40
C HIS A 511 17.59 -11.54 -6.09
N ALA A 512 18.39 -11.65 -5.03
CA ALA A 512 18.07 -11.09 -3.71
C ALA A 512 17.96 -9.57 -3.66
N HIS A 513 18.43 -8.86 -4.68
CA HIS A 513 18.27 -7.41 -4.83
C HIS A 513 16.88 -7.05 -5.39
N ASP A 514 16.17 -8.00 -5.98
CA ASP A 514 14.82 -7.82 -6.50
C ASP A 514 13.79 -8.02 -5.37
N ASP A 515 12.86 -7.08 -5.24
CA ASP A 515 11.79 -7.10 -4.24
C ASP A 515 10.83 -8.29 -4.40
N GLN A 516 10.69 -8.78 -5.63
CA GLN A 516 9.85 -9.94 -5.92
C GLN A 516 10.36 -11.24 -5.29
N TRP A 517 11.67 -11.30 -5.00
CA TRP A 517 12.33 -12.49 -4.44
C TRP A 517 12.42 -12.48 -2.91
N GLU A 518 12.05 -11.41 -2.25
CA GLU A 518 12.22 -11.25 -0.81
C GLU A 518 11.50 -12.35 0.00
N ASP A 519 10.21 -12.56 -0.27
CA ASP A 519 9.43 -13.63 0.38
C ASP A 519 9.94 -15.02 -0.01
N VAL A 520 10.34 -15.20 -1.28
CA VAL A 520 10.92 -16.46 -1.77
C VAL A 520 12.18 -16.80 -0.99
N ILE A 521 13.07 -15.83 -0.76
CA ILE A 521 14.34 -16.05 -0.03
C ILE A 521 14.07 -16.40 1.43
N ARG A 522 13.15 -15.68 2.11
CA ARG A 522 12.77 -16.00 3.49
C ARG A 522 12.20 -17.42 3.60
N MET A 523 11.31 -17.79 2.67
CA MET A 523 10.73 -19.14 2.63
C MET A 523 11.78 -20.19 2.26
N ALA A 524 12.74 -19.86 1.38
CA ALA A 524 13.85 -20.76 1.04
C ALA A 524 14.73 -21.04 2.25
N VAL A 525 15.07 -20.02 3.05
CA VAL A 525 15.82 -20.21 4.31
C VAL A 525 15.04 -21.10 5.28
N ALA A 526 13.72 -20.97 5.34
CA ALA A 526 12.87 -21.80 6.20
C ALA A 526 12.77 -23.27 5.73
N HIS A 527 12.82 -23.51 4.41
CA HIS A 527 12.83 -24.88 3.83
C HIS A 527 14.21 -25.54 3.84
N ALA A 528 15.27 -24.73 3.94
CA ALA A 528 16.63 -25.18 3.81
C ALA A 528 17.08 -26.04 5.00
N ARG A 529 17.92 -27.03 4.72
CA ARG A 529 18.68 -27.75 5.76
C ARG A 529 19.71 -26.81 6.37
N PRO A 530 20.21 -27.08 7.58
CA PRO A 530 21.15 -26.18 8.28
C PRO A 530 22.34 -25.71 7.43
N GLN A 531 22.95 -26.61 6.64
CA GLN A 531 24.07 -26.26 5.76
C GLN A 531 23.63 -25.39 4.55
N GLU A 532 22.44 -25.65 3.99
CA GLU A 532 21.89 -24.91 2.88
C GLU A 532 21.49 -23.50 3.32
N ALA A 533 20.86 -23.39 4.50
CA ALA A 533 20.51 -22.11 5.12
C ALA A 533 21.75 -21.26 5.38
N ALA A 534 22.80 -21.86 5.96
CA ALA A 534 24.08 -21.21 6.19
C ALA A 534 24.73 -20.74 4.88
N ALA A 535 24.73 -21.57 3.83
CA ALA A 535 25.26 -21.22 2.53
C ALA A 535 24.48 -20.07 1.86
N LEU A 536 23.14 -20.08 1.94
CA LEU A 536 22.30 -19.03 1.39
C LEU A 536 22.54 -17.70 2.11
N LEU A 537 22.48 -17.69 3.45
CA LEU A 537 22.70 -16.50 4.27
C LEU A 537 24.11 -15.91 4.07
N THR A 538 25.14 -16.77 4.07
CA THR A 538 26.52 -16.36 3.79
C THR A 538 26.67 -15.82 2.36
N GLY A 539 26.01 -16.44 1.39
CA GLY A 539 25.97 -15.97 0.00
C GLY A 539 25.39 -14.56 -0.14
N LEU A 540 24.28 -14.26 0.57
CA LEU A 540 23.68 -12.92 0.61
C LEU A 540 24.66 -11.89 1.19
N VAL A 541 25.28 -12.21 2.33
CA VAL A 541 26.26 -11.33 2.98
C VAL A 541 27.44 -11.05 2.07
N HIS A 542 28.07 -12.08 1.49
CA HIS A 542 29.23 -11.93 0.61
C HIS A 542 28.90 -11.18 -0.68
N ARG A 543 27.69 -11.32 -1.19
CA ARG A 543 27.24 -10.52 -2.32
C ARG A 543 27.09 -9.04 -1.90
N GLY A 544 26.47 -8.77 -0.75
CA GLY A 544 26.37 -7.44 -0.18
C GLY A 544 27.73 -6.77 0.05
N ASP A 545 28.72 -7.53 0.53
CA ASP A 545 30.08 -7.03 0.71
C ASP A 545 30.72 -6.57 -0.61
N ARG A 546 30.39 -7.20 -1.74
CA ARG A 546 30.93 -6.90 -3.07
C ARG A 546 30.16 -5.81 -3.84
N GLU A 547 28.85 -5.74 -3.65
CA GLU A 547 27.96 -4.84 -4.40
C GLU A 547 27.50 -3.69 -3.50
N GLU A 548 28.15 -2.54 -3.62
CA GLU A 548 27.85 -1.38 -2.78
C GLU A 548 26.41 -0.89 -2.92
N THR A 549 25.88 -0.92 -4.13
CA THR A 549 24.51 -0.44 -4.45
C THR A 549 23.42 -1.25 -3.71
N HIS A 550 23.67 -2.53 -3.43
CA HIS A 550 22.70 -3.42 -2.81
C HIS A 550 23.12 -3.89 -1.41
N ARG A 551 24.24 -3.40 -0.89
CA ARG A 551 24.86 -3.85 0.37
C ARG A 551 23.88 -3.85 1.55
N ALA A 552 23.28 -2.70 1.82
CA ALA A 552 22.35 -2.56 2.94
C ALA A 552 21.17 -3.54 2.83
N ARG A 553 20.55 -3.60 1.65
CA ARG A 553 19.41 -4.49 1.39
C ARG A 553 19.76 -5.95 1.61
N LEU A 554 20.90 -6.41 1.07
CA LEU A 554 21.31 -7.81 1.14
C LEU A 554 21.68 -8.22 2.57
N HIS A 555 22.39 -7.36 3.32
CA HIS A 555 22.72 -7.61 4.71
C HIS A 555 21.49 -7.66 5.61
N LEU A 556 20.54 -6.72 5.43
CA LEU A 556 19.29 -6.69 6.20
C LEU A 556 18.36 -7.83 5.81
N LEU A 557 18.29 -8.21 4.53
CA LEU A 557 17.52 -9.37 4.09
C LEU A 557 18.08 -10.66 4.69
N ALA A 558 19.41 -10.81 4.75
CA ALA A 558 20.05 -11.96 5.40
C ALA A 558 19.69 -12.01 6.90
N ALA A 559 19.76 -10.85 7.60
CA ALA A 559 19.41 -10.75 9.01
C ALA A 559 17.93 -11.04 9.28
N ALA A 560 17.02 -10.47 8.50
CA ALA A 560 15.60 -10.74 8.60
C ALA A 560 15.23 -12.20 8.26
N SER A 561 15.98 -12.82 7.33
CA SER A 561 15.77 -14.23 6.95
C SER A 561 16.28 -15.21 8.00
N LEU A 562 17.23 -14.81 8.85
CA LEU A 562 17.80 -15.66 9.89
C LEU A 562 16.74 -16.18 10.88
N HIS A 563 15.68 -15.42 11.14
CA HIS A 563 14.58 -15.84 12.02
C HIS A 563 13.71 -16.96 11.43
N TYR A 564 13.76 -17.15 10.11
CA TYR A 564 13.03 -18.23 9.43
C TYR A 564 13.79 -19.54 9.42
N ALA A 565 15.10 -19.52 9.68
CA ALA A 565 15.92 -20.71 9.72
C ALA A 565 15.59 -21.56 10.96
N THR A 566 15.34 -22.86 10.76
CA THR A 566 15.11 -23.80 11.86
C THR A 566 16.39 -23.99 12.69
N GLU A 567 17.55 -24.04 12.02
CA GLU A 567 18.86 -24.18 12.63
C GLU A 567 19.93 -23.52 11.76
N VAL A 568 20.84 -22.74 12.36
CA VAL A 568 22.00 -22.13 11.71
C VAL A 568 23.18 -22.16 12.66
N ASP A 569 24.33 -22.49 12.16
CA ASP A 569 25.56 -22.51 12.92
C ASP A 569 25.95 -21.14 13.50
N THR A 570 26.73 -21.15 14.57
CA THR A 570 27.09 -19.94 15.32
C THR A 570 27.94 -18.96 14.48
N GLU A 571 28.78 -19.44 13.58
CA GLU A 571 29.67 -18.62 12.74
C GLU A 571 28.85 -17.85 11.71
N THR A 572 27.92 -18.51 11.02
CA THR A 572 27.00 -17.86 10.09
C THR A 572 26.14 -16.84 10.82
N ARG A 573 25.61 -17.17 12.00
CA ARG A 573 24.81 -16.24 12.83
C ARG A 573 25.61 -14.98 13.18
N LYS A 574 26.85 -15.13 13.62
CA LYS A 574 27.76 -14.00 13.95
C LYS A 574 28.06 -13.16 12.71
N LEU A 575 28.35 -13.83 11.57
CA LEU A 575 28.61 -13.11 10.31
C LEU A 575 27.45 -12.24 9.89
N VAL A 576 26.23 -12.80 9.89
CA VAL A 576 25.01 -12.06 9.52
C VAL A 576 24.75 -10.91 10.48
N ALA A 577 24.80 -11.17 11.80
CA ALA A 577 24.61 -10.16 12.83
C ALA A 577 25.62 -9.02 12.70
N GLY A 578 26.92 -9.33 12.59
CA GLY A 578 27.97 -8.30 12.49
C GLY A 578 27.88 -7.45 11.21
N ARG A 579 27.28 -7.97 10.13
CA ARG A 579 27.00 -7.13 8.94
C ARG A 579 25.74 -6.29 9.08
N ALA A 580 24.76 -6.78 9.83
CA ALA A 580 23.54 -6.04 10.13
C ALA A 580 23.77 -4.88 11.13
N GLU A 581 24.66 -5.05 12.10
CA GLU A 581 25.04 -4.02 13.09
C GLU A 581 25.43 -2.69 12.44
N GLY A 582 26.02 -2.71 11.25
CA GLY A 582 26.38 -1.51 10.52
C GLY A 582 25.17 -0.68 10.04
N TRP A 583 23.97 -1.27 10.05
CA TRP A 583 22.72 -0.67 9.56
C TRP A 583 21.69 -0.49 10.67
N LEU A 584 22.00 -0.94 11.89
CA LEU A 584 21.15 -0.90 13.07
C LEU A 584 21.92 -0.25 14.23
N PRO A 585 21.27 0.57 15.05
CA PRO A 585 19.90 1.08 14.90
C PRO A 585 19.74 2.09 13.75
N PRO A 586 18.52 2.30 13.22
CA PRO A 586 18.28 3.35 12.24
C PRO A 586 18.52 4.73 12.86
N ARG A 587 18.93 5.72 12.03
CA ARG A 587 19.28 7.08 12.48
C ARG A 587 18.44 8.17 11.83
N SER A 588 17.65 7.80 10.82
CA SER A 588 16.84 8.78 10.11
C SER A 588 15.45 8.22 9.79
N PRO A 589 14.48 9.09 9.47
CA PRO A 589 13.17 8.66 9.00
C PRO A 589 13.24 7.75 7.78
N GLU A 590 14.15 8.02 6.83
CA GLU A 590 14.32 7.25 5.62
C GLU A 590 14.87 5.84 5.91
N GLU A 591 15.81 5.73 6.86
CA GLU A 591 16.29 4.41 7.32
C GLU A 591 15.19 3.64 8.05
N SER A 592 14.37 4.33 8.86
CA SER A 592 13.21 3.73 9.52
C SER A 592 12.21 3.18 8.50
N ASP A 593 11.94 3.92 7.43
CA ASP A 593 11.01 3.54 6.38
C ASP A 593 11.53 2.33 5.59
N ALA A 594 12.81 2.35 5.27
CA ALA A 594 13.47 1.25 4.59
C ALA A 594 13.45 -0.04 5.43
N LEU A 595 13.68 0.06 6.74
CA LEU A 595 13.60 -1.06 7.66
C LEU A 595 12.16 -1.55 7.83
N ALA A 596 11.20 -0.65 8.01
CA ALA A 596 9.79 -1.02 8.13
C ALA A 596 9.26 -1.73 6.88
N ALA A 597 9.75 -1.38 5.69
CA ALA A 597 9.41 -2.05 4.44
C ALA A 597 9.84 -3.53 4.41
N LEU A 598 10.88 -3.91 5.16
CA LEU A 598 11.31 -5.31 5.33
C LEU A 598 10.38 -6.13 6.25
N GLY A 599 9.40 -5.49 6.91
CA GLY A 599 8.37 -6.15 7.68
C GLY A 599 8.78 -6.61 9.09
N PRO A 600 7.93 -7.42 9.76
CA PRO A 600 8.06 -7.71 11.20
C PRO A 600 9.35 -8.37 11.63
N GLY A 601 10.03 -9.14 10.75
CA GLY A 601 11.31 -9.80 11.07
C GLY A 601 12.42 -8.85 11.49
N VAL A 602 12.29 -7.54 11.19
CA VAL A 602 13.26 -6.51 11.63
C VAL A 602 13.11 -6.18 13.12
N LEU A 603 11.92 -6.34 13.69
CA LEU A 603 11.65 -5.98 15.09
C LEU A 603 12.54 -6.72 16.09
N ASP A 604 12.90 -7.97 15.76
CA ASP A 604 13.79 -8.78 16.61
C ASP A 604 15.26 -8.33 16.56
N LEU A 605 15.61 -7.55 15.54
CA LEU A 605 16.95 -6.97 15.37
C LEU A 605 17.09 -5.60 16.05
N LEU A 606 15.97 -4.96 16.42
CA LEU A 606 15.96 -3.63 17.01
C LEU A 606 16.27 -3.68 18.52
N PRO A 607 16.96 -2.66 19.05
CA PRO A 607 17.22 -2.53 20.48
C PRO A 607 15.92 -2.43 21.30
N ARG A 608 15.88 -3.11 22.44
CA ARG A 608 14.73 -3.10 23.36
C ARG A 608 14.86 -2.09 24.50
N THR A 609 16.02 -1.44 24.61
CA THR A 609 16.32 -0.42 25.60
C THR A 609 17.02 0.75 24.92
N SER A 610 16.90 1.94 25.47
CA SER A 610 17.50 3.16 24.92
C SER A 610 18.85 3.52 25.53
N HIS A 611 19.41 2.68 26.43
CA HIS A 611 20.62 3.04 27.21
C HIS A 611 21.84 3.34 26.32
N ASP A 612 21.94 2.68 25.18
CA ASP A 612 23.06 2.81 24.25
C ASP A 612 22.64 3.52 22.93
N LEU A 613 21.50 4.20 22.93
CA LEU A 613 20.96 4.89 21.76
C LEU A 613 21.09 6.40 21.90
N GLU A 614 21.52 7.05 20.83
CA GLU A 614 21.34 8.49 20.67
C GLU A 614 19.85 8.82 20.47
N SER A 615 19.46 10.10 20.71
CA SER A 615 18.05 10.53 20.60
C SER A 615 17.45 10.27 19.22
N ASP A 616 18.21 10.52 18.15
CA ASP A 616 17.78 10.28 16.78
C ASP A 616 17.61 8.77 16.49
N GLU A 617 18.48 7.94 17.05
CA GLU A 617 18.40 6.49 16.92
C GLU A 617 17.18 5.93 17.67
N ALA A 618 16.93 6.40 18.90
CA ALA A 618 15.77 5.99 19.68
C ALA A 618 14.46 6.39 18.97
N SER A 619 14.38 7.62 18.47
CA SER A 619 13.25 8.12 17.70
C SER A 619 13.02 7.28 16.43
N ALA A 620 14.08 6.91 15.71
CA ALA A 620 14.02 6.13 14.50
C ALA A 620 13.61 4.67 14.77
N VAL A 621 14.04 4.07 15.87
CA VAL A 621 13.59 2.74 16.33
C VAL A 621 12.10 2.75 16.65
N ILE A 622 11.62 3.76 17.39
CA ILE A 622 10.19 3.93 17.71
C ILE A 622 9.38 4.07 16.44
N ARG A 623 9.82 4.91 15.51
CA ARG A 623 9.17 5.12 14.22
C ARG A 623 9.10 3.83 13.39
N THR A 624 10.20 3.05 13.34
CA THR A 624 10.23 1.75 12.65
C THR A 624 9.21 0.79 13.24
N ALA A 625 9.21 0.64 14.57
CA ALA A 625 8.25 -0.21 15.27
C ALA A 625 6.80 0.24 15.03
N ALA A 626 6.53 1.54 15.13
CA ALA A 626 5.21 2.10 14.90
C ALA A 626 4.74 1.87 13.45
N LYS A 627 5.61 2.03 12.45
CA LYS A 627 5.27 1.77 11.04
C LYS A 627 4.99 0.30 10.76
N ILE A 628 5.72 -0.62 11.37
CA ILE A 628 5.47 -2.06 11.25
C ILE A 628 4.13 -2.40 11.91
N GLY A 629 3.89 -1.92 13.15
CA GLY A 629 2.67 -2.17 13.91
C GLY A 629 2.51 -3.61 14.39
N GLY A 630 1.37 -3.90 15.02
CA GLY A 630 1.06 -5.21 15.61
C GLY A 630 1.69 -5.45 16.97
N ASP A 631 1.36 -6.58 17.59
CA ASP A 631 1.68 -6.86 19.01
C ASP A 631 3.19 -6.92 19.29
N GLN A 632 3.99 -7.41 18.33
CA GLN A 632 5.45 -7.48 18.48
C GLN A 632 6.07 -6.08 18.53
N ALA A 633 5.60 -5.17 17.68
CA ALA A 633 6.03 -3.78 17.69
C ALA A 633 5.57 -3.09 18.98
N TYR A 634 4.34 -3.35 19.41
CA TYR A 634 3.81 -2.83 20.67
C TYR A 634 4.66 -3.26 21.89
N GLU A 635 5.01 -4.54 21.97
CA GLU A 635 5.88 -5.06 23.03
C GLU A 635 7.30 -4.47 22.99
N LEU A 636 7.84 -4.24 21.77
CA LEU A 636 9.11 -3.55 21.63
C LEU A 636 9.02 -2.13 22.24
N LEU A 637 7.97 -1.38 21.90
CA LEU A 637 7.73 -0.05 22.45
C LEU A 637 7.50 -0.06 23.96
N ARG A 638 6.79 -1.06 24.49
CA ARG A 638 6.62 -1.24 25.94
C ARG A 638 7.92 -1.47 26.70
N CYS A 639 8.88 -2.17 26.08
CA CYS A 639 10.20 -2.35 26.65
C CYS A 639 11.05 -1.08 26.56
N LEU A 640 10.98 -0.37 25.42
CA LEU A 640 11.83 0.78 25.12
C LEU A 640 11.38 2.06 25.84
N ALA A 641 10.07 2.38 25.84
CA ALA A 641 9.54 3.63 26.38
C ALA A 641 9.93 3.94 27.84
N PRO A 642 9.95 2.96 28.78
CA PRO A 642 10.41 3.21 30.16
C PRO A 642 11.87 3.59 30.28
N THR A 643 12.71 3.23 29.29
CA THR A 643 14.16 3.45 29.34
C THR A 643 14.59 4.78 28.70
N LEU A 644 13.69 5.48 28.01
CA LEU A 644 13.98 6.75 27.36
C LEU A 644 14.30 7.86 28.38
N PRO A 645 15.30 8.73 28.12
CA PRO A 645 15.59 9.89 28.93
C PRO A 645 14.39 10.84 29.03
N GLU A 646 14.23 11.54 30.16
CA GLU A 646 13.12 12.49 30.36
C GLU A 646 13.22 13.73 29.49
N THR A 647 14.39 14.04 28.98
CA THR A 647 14.68 15.20 28.14
C THR A 647 14.66 14.88 26.64
N ASP A 648 14.38 13.64 26.26
CA ASP A 648 14.39 13.20 24.84
C ASP A 648 13.05 13.52 24.15
N LEU A 649 12.91 14.78 23.74
CA LEU A 649 11.70 15.29 23.06
C LEU A 649 11.46 14.61 21.72
N GLY A 650 12.52 14.20 21.01
CA GLY A 650 12.41 13.51 19.71
C GLY A 650 11.74 12.16 19.86
N SER A 651 12.17 11.35 20.82
CA SER A 651 11.57 10.05 21.11
C SER A 651 10.15 10.17 21.70
N GLU A 652 9.87 11.21 22.49
CA GLU A 652 8.53 11.49 22.98
C GLU A 652 7.57 11.82 21.85
N PHE A 653 8.00 12.67 20.92
CA PHE A 653 7.23 12.98 19.72
C PHE A 653 6.99 11.73 18.88
N ALA A 654 8.02 10.88 18.67
CA ALA A 654 7.87 9.63 17.93
C ALA A 654 6.88 8.66 18.60
N LEU A 655 6.87 8.56 19.94
CA LEU A 655 5.88 7.77 20.68
C LEU A 655 4.47 8.35 20.52
N SER A 656 4.30 9.66 20.62
CA SER A 656 3.02 10.33 20.42
C SER A 656 2.47 10.06 19.00
N GLN A 657 3.32 10.18 17.98
CA GLN A 657 2.95 9.86 16.59
C GLN A 657 2.65 8.37 16.39
N GLY A 658 3.33 7.49 17.10
CA GLY A 658 3.12 6.05 17.04
C GLY A 658 1.77 5.60 17.59
N TRP A 659 1.13 6.38 18.44
CA TRP A 659 -0.14 6.06 19.12
C TRP A 659 -1.25 5.63 18.14
N VAL A 660 -1.33 6.27 16.99
CA VAL A 660 -2.34 5.98 15.96
C VAL A 660 -2.30 4.54 15.42
N ASN A 661 -1.20 3.82 15.64
CA ASN A 661 -0.96 2.49 15.07
C ASN A 661 -1.36 1.33 16.00
N PHE A 662 -1.87 1.64 17.20
CA PHE A 662 -2.16 0.66 18.24
C PHE A 662 -3.53 0.94 18.87
N ASP A 663 -4.00 0.04 19.74
CA ASP A 663 -5.22 0.29 20.50
C ASP A 663 -5.08 1.57 21.31
N ALA A 664 -6.05 2.46 21.17
CA ALA A 664 -5.95 3.82 21.71
C ALA A 664 -5.89 3.85 23.25
N HIS A 665 -6.66 2.98 23.91
CA HIS A 665 -6.76 2.95 25.36
C HIS A 665 -5.57 2.22 25.99
N GLU A 666 -5.18 1.07 25.44
CA GLU A 666 -4.03 0.30 25.91
C GLU A 666 -2.74 1.12 25.76
N TYR A 667 -2.54 1.75 24.60
CA TYR A 667 -1.36 2.58 24.35
C TYR A 667 -1.29 3.80 25.26
N ALA A 668 -2.43 4.49 25.47
CA ALA A 668 -2.50 5.61 26.38
C ALA A 668 -2.13 5.19 27.83
N GLN A 669 -2.64 4.06 28.28
CA GLN A 669 -2.42 3.55 29.63
C GLN A 669 -1.01 3.02 29.86
N ASP A 670 -0.47 2.25 28.91
CA ASP A 670 0.78 1.50 29.08
C ASP A 670 2.02 2.30 28.68
N LEU A 671 1.89 3.22 27.73
CA LEU A 671 3.02 3.95 27.14
C LEU A 671 2.97 5.45 27.44
N LEU A 672 1.84 6.13 27.15
CA LEU A 672 1.77 7.58 27.29
C LEU A 672 1.62 8.03 28.74
N LEU A 673 0.71 7.42 29.51
CA LEU A 673 0.47 7.81 30.91
C LEU A 673 1.74 7.70 31.77
N PRO A 674 2.51 6.59 31.78
CA PRO A 674 3.74 6.49 32.56
C PRO A 674 4.79 7.50 32.10
N ARG A 675 4.79 7.88 30.84
CA ARG A 675 5.71 8.88 30.30
C ARG A 675 5.34 10.30 30.72
N LEU A 676 4.07 10.69 30.55
CA LEU A 676 3.56 12.00 30.91
C LEU A 676 3.68 12.31 32.42
N VAL A 677 3.62 11.29 33.27
CA VAL A 677 3.88 11.47 34.72
C VAL A 677 5.33 11.88 34.98
N ARG A 678 6.28 11.40 34.15
CA ARG A 678 7.71 11.74 34.28
C ARG A 678 8.09 13.00 33.50
N SER A 679 7.50 13.21 32.32
CA SER A 679 7.78 14.36 31.44
C SER A 679 6.46 15.05 31.02
N PRO A 680 5.97 16.04 31.80
CA PRO A 680 4.68 16.70 31.50
C PRO A 680 4.72 17.66 30.32
N LEU A 681 5.86 17.81 29.63
CA LEU A 681 6.02 18.73 28.50
C LEU A 681 5.72 18.07 27.14
N SER A 682 5.39 16.78 27.11
CA SER A 682 5.17 16.04 25.88
C SER A 682 4.00 16.61 25.06
N ASP A 683 4.19 16.70 23.75
CA ASP A 683 3.15 17.02 22.78
C ASP A 683 2.40 15.73 22.42
N ILE A 684 1.11 15.67 22.66
CA ILE A 684 0.27 14.52 22.32
C ILE A 684 -0.55 14.83 21.07
N THR A 685 -0.38 13.95 20.07
CA THR A 685 -1.13 14.06 18.81
C THR A 685 -2.30 13.08 18.79
N VAL A 686 -3.49 13.60 18.50
CA VAL A 686 -4.75 12.87 18.40
C VAL A 686 -5.20 12.82 16.96
N HIS A 687 -5.40 11.61 16.43
CA HIS A 687 -5.80 11.37 15.03
C HIS A 687 -7.19 10.77 14.89
N THR A 688 -7.67 10.05 15.92
CA THR A 688 -8.92 9.28 15.84
C THR A 688 -9.87 9.62 16.99
N PRO A 689 -11.18 9.39 16.81
CA PRO A 689 -12.16 9.54 17.89
C PRO A 689 -11.84 8.68 19.11
N GLU A 690 -11.31 7.48 18.93
CA GLU A 690 -10.93 6.56 20.01
C GLU A 690 -9.76 7.14 20.83
N GLN A 691 -8.78 7.76 20.16
CA GLN A 691 -7.69 8.46 20.85
C GLN A 691 -8.22 9.69 21.62
N LEU A 692 -9.19 10.42 21.02
CA LEU A 692 -9.82 11.55 21.67
C LEU A 692 -10.57 11.11 22.96
N GLU A 693 -11.21 9.96 22.95
CA GLU A 693 -11.82 9.37 24.15
C GLU A 693 -10.75 8.97 25.18
N ALA A 694 -9.67 8.34 24.71
CA ALA A 694 -8.58 7.87 25.56
C ALA A 694 -7.76 9.01 26.20
N LEU A 695 -7.86 10.25 25.72
CA LEU A 695 -7.30 11.41 26.39
C LEU A 695 -7.79 11.56 27.85
N SER A 696 -8.99 11.05 28.17
CA SER A 696 -9.53 11.07 29.54
C SER A 696 -8.72 10.21 30.52
N LEU A 697 -7.87 9.31 30.04
CA LEU A 697 -6.96 8.49 30.86
C LEU A 697 -5.66 9.22 31.20
N LEU A 698 -5.36 10.31 30.49
CA LEU A 698 -4.12 11.06 30.62
C LEU A 698 -4.29 12.24 31.56
N PRO A 699 -3.22 12.71 32.21
CA PRO A 699 -3.26 13.94 33.01
C PRO A 699 -3.55 15.15 32.10
N PRO A 700 -3.90 16.33 32.69
CA PRO A 700 -4.05 17.54 31.91
C PRO A 700 -2.83 17.85 31.07
N LEU A 701 -3.03 18.00 29.77
CA LEU A 701 -1.95 18.15 28.78
C LEU A 701 -1.61 19.63 28.57
N ARG A 702 -0.32 19.94 28.52
CA ARG A 702 0.16 21.29 28.22
C ARG A 702 0.14 21.56 26.72
N ARG A 703 0.43 20.54 25.92
CA ARG A 703 0.49 20.61 24.44
C ARG A 703 -0.35 19.52 23.84
N VAL A 704 -1.25 19.88 22.94
CA VAL A 704 -2.11 18.93 22.25
C VAL A 704 -2.21 19.30 20.79
N THR A 705 -1.98 18.30 19.95
CA THR A 705 -2.16 18.42 18.50
C THR A 705 -3.34 17.55 18.08
N PHE A 706 -4.35 18.15 17.47
CA PHE A 706 -5.47 17.45 16.83
C PHE A 706 -5.22 17.41 15.34
N ARG A 707 -5.26 16.21 14.76
CA ARG A 707 -5.08 16.03 13.33
C ARG A 707 -6.22 15.21 12.76
N GLY A 708 -7.11 15.84 12.02
CA GLY A 708 -8.30 15.22 11.41
C GLY A 708 -9.55 16.06 11.57
N SER A 709 -10.67 15.54 11.10
CA SER A 709 -11.96 16.22 11.06
C SER A 709 -12.66 16.20 12.42
N PHE A 710 -12.13 16.91 13.40
CA PHE A 710 -12.76 17.09 14.73
C PHE A 710 -13.56 18.40 14.75
N THR A 711 -14.75 18.35 15.39
CA THR A 711 -15.56 19.54 15.63
C THR A 711 -15.11 20.29 16.89
N ALA A 712 -15.51 21.53 17.03
CA ALA A 712 -15.26 22.30 18.26
C ALA A 712 -15.83 21.60 19.53
N ARG A 713 -16.92 20.85 19.38
CA ARG A 713 -17.55 20.08 20.48
C ARG A 713 -16.73 18.88 20.90
N ASP A 714 -15.99 18.30 19.98
CA ASP A 714 -15.12 17.17 20.26
C ASP A 714 -13.85 17.60 21.00
N ILE A 715 -13.27 18.72 20.57
CA ILE A 715 -12.01 19.27 21.09
C ILE A 715 -12.18 19.92 22.48
N ALA A 716 -13.16 20.82 22.62
CA ALA A 716 -13.31 21.68 23.80
C ALA A 716 -13.30 20.93 25.16
N PRO A 717 -14.02 19.78 25.32
CA PRO A 717 -14.06 19.07 26.62
C PRO A 717 -12.76 18.37 26.99
N ARG A 718 -11.80 18.29 26.06
CA ARG A 718 -10.53 17.56 26.24
C ARG A 718 -9.37 18.48 26.61
N LEU A 719 -9.58 19.78 26.57
CA LEU A 719 -8.58 20.78 26.91
C LEU A 719 -8.75 21.25 28.34
N SER A 720 -7.62 21.53 29.02
CA SER A 720 -7.61 22.04 30.37
C SER A 720 -7.42 23.57 30.38
N PRO A 721 -8.38 24.35 30.87
CA PRO A 721 -8.28 25.83 30.91
C PRO A 721 -6.98 26.36 31.52
N GLU A 722 -6.54 25.73 32.60
CA GLU A 722 -5.41 26.20 33.41
C GLU A 722 -4.05 25.59 33.03
N HIS A 723 -4.05 24.51 32.19
CA HIS A 723 -2.83 23.76 31.89
C HIS A 723 -2.47 23.75 30.42
N THR A 724 -3.46 23.88 29.51
CA THR A 724 -3.19 23.80 28.09
C THR A 724 -2.60 25.10 27.55
N GLU A 725 -1.31 25.04 27.20
CA GLU A 725 -0.53 26.17 26.69
C GLU A 725 -0.45 26.22 25.18
N GLU A 726 -0.56 25.07 24.53
CA GLU A 726 -0.41 24.94 23.08
C GLU A 726 -1.49 24.03 22.48
N VAL A 727 -2.17 24.54 21.47
CA VAL A 727 -3.19 23.81 20.69
C VAL A 727 -2.85 23.94 19.21
N LYS A 728 -2.63 22.80 18.57
CA LYS A 728 -2.44 22.70 17.13
C LYS A 728 -3.58 21.90 16.52
N ILE A 729 -4.18 22.41 15.46
CA ILE A 729 -5.27 21.74 14.73
C ILE A 729 -4.88 21.65 13.27
N TYR A 730 -4.65 20.43 12.80
CA TYR A 730 -4.32 20.12 11.41
C TYR A 730 -5.48 19.36 10.75
N GLU A 731 -5.69 19.59 9.46
CA GLU A 731 -6.78 18.96 8.71
C GLU A 731 -8.16 19.22 9.34
N GLY A 732 -8.32 20.44 9.89
CA GLY A 732 -9.52 20.87 10.64
C GLY A 732 -10.74 21.18 9.77
N GLU A 733 -11.04 20.33 8.77
CA GLU A 733 -12.14 20.55 7.82
C GLU A 733 -13.53 20.64 8.49
N ALA A 734 -13.72 19.96 9.62
CA ALA A 734 -14.96 19.95 10.39
C ALA A 734 -15.04 21.04 11.47
N LEU A 735 -13.97 21.83 11.66
CA LEU A 735 -13.91 22.85 12.70
C LEU A 735 -14.68 24.10 12.26
N GLU A 736 -15.85 24.31 12.82
CA GLU A 736 -16.77 25.41 12.45
C GLU A 736 -16.40 26.75 13.11
N HIS A 737 -15.83 26.70 14.32
CA HIS A 737 -15.45 27.87 15.11
C HIS A 737 -14.41 27.51 16.17
N ILE A 738 -13.74 28.53 16.71
CA ILE A 738 -12.68 28.39 17.72
C ILE A 738 -13.04 29.00 19.08
N ARG A 739 -14.33 29.16 19.40
CA ARG A 739 -14.79 29.81 20.64
C ARG A 739 -14.22 29.21 21.91
N PHE A 740 -13.96 27.92 21.93
CA PHE A 740 -13.42 27.21 23.08
C PHE A 740 -12.04 27.74 23.53
N VAL A 741 -11.28 28.41 22.65
CA VAL A 741 -9.98 28.98 23.03
C VAL A 741 -10.10 30.12 24.04
N ARG A 742 -11.27 30.77 24.16
CA ARG A 742 -11.53 31.82 25.12
C ARG A 742 -11.48 31.34 26.56
N ASP A 743 -11.76 30.07 26.78
CA ASP A 743 -11.73 29.46 28.12
C ASP A 743 -10.32 29.03 28.53
N LEU A 744 -9.36 28.98 27.57
CA LEU A 744 -7.99 28.52 27.82
C LEU A 744 -7.09 29.67 28.33
N THR A 745 -7.08 29.88 29.65
CA THR A 745 -6.35 30.99 30.28
C THR A 745 -4.83 30.82 30.20
N ALA A 746 -4.33 29.59 30.02
CA ALA A 746 -2.92 29.28 29.89
C ALA A 746 -2.42 29.31 28.45
N LEU A 747 -3.30 29.47 27.44
CA LEU A 747 -2.96 29.34 26.03
C LEU A 747 -1.93 30.38 25.57
N ARG A 748 -0.83 29.92 24.97
CA ARG A 748 0.26 30.73 24.42
C ARG A 748 0.48 30.56 22.93
N HIS A 749 0.14 29.38 22.41
CA HIS A 749 0.33 29.04 21.00
C HIS A 749 -0.93 28.38 20.42
N LEU A 750 -1.42 28.93 19.32
CA LEU A 750 -2.50 28.38 18.53
C LEU A 750 -2.05 28.21 17.08
N ALA A 751 -2.13 26.99 16.56
CA ALA A 751 -1.92 26.70 15.15
C ALA A 751 -3.20 26.14 14.51
N LEU A 752 -3.63 26.72 13.39
CA LEU A 752 -4.78 26.31 12.62
C LEU A 752 -4.34 25.96 11.19
N ALA A 753 -4.47 24.69 10.82
CA ALA A 753 -4.05 24.22 9.50
C ALA A 753 -5.14 23.39 8.81
N GLY A 754 -5.47 23.73 7.56
CA GLY A 754 -6.51 23.05 6.81
C GLY A 754 -7.92 23.26 7.39
N CYS A 755 -8.17 24.41 8.06
CA CYS A 755 -9.45 24.74 8.65
C CYS A 755 -10.32 25.50 7.62
N GLU A 756 -11.02 24.74 6.78
CA GLU A 756 -11.75 25.29 5.64
C GLU A 756 -13.00 26.09 6.02
N GLN A 757 -13.56 25.87 7.22
CA GLN A 757 -14.79 26.52 7.67
C GLN A 757 -14.54 27.77 8.53
N ILE A 758 -13.28 28.02 8.95
CA ILE A 758 -12.94 29.20 9.76
C ILE A 758 -12.87 30.44 8.86
N THR A 759 -13.83 31.34 9.02
CA THR A 759 -13.97 32.59 8.21
C THR A 759 -13.49 33.83 8.92
N SER A 760 -13.34 33.79 10.24
CA SER A 760 -12.97 34.94 11.10
C SER A 760 -12.14 34.45 12.30
N LEU A 761 -11.28 35.34 12.81
CA LEU A 761 -10.53 35.17 14.04
C LEU A 761 -11.17 35.93 15.22
N ASP A 762 -12.39 36.42 15.11
CA ASP A 762 -13.06 37.24 16.12
C ASP A 762 -13.16 36.56 17.51
N ASP A 763 -13.11 35.24 17.53
CA ASP A 763 -13.08 34.45 18.76
C ASP A 763 -11.74 34.60 19.55
N LEU A 764 -10.68 35.13 18.91
CA LEU A 764 -9.38 35.37 19.56
C LEU A 764 -9.29 36.78 20.21
N ALA A 765 -10.22 37.68 19.92
CA ALA A 765 -10.15 39.07 20.37
C ALA A 765 -9.90 39.19 21.88
N GLY A 766 -8.89 39.97 22.26
CA GLY A 766 -8.52 40.23 23.64
C GLY A 766 -7.72 39.12 24.36
N LEU A 767 -7.44 37.99 23.68
CA LEU A 767 -6.64 36.92 24.28
C LEU A 767 -5.15 37.31 24.32
N PRO A 768 -4.43 37.00 25.44
CA PRO A 768 -3.00 37.21 25.54
C PRO A 768 -2.25 36.07 24.80
N LEU A 769 -2.40 36.00 23.46
CA LEU A 769 -1.86 34.95 22.64
C LEU A 769 -0.54 35.39 21.98
N PRO A 770 0.63 34.92 22.47
CA PRO A 770 1.93 35.30 21.92
C PRO A 770 2.21 34.75 20.53
N GLN A 771 1.68 33.54 20.19
CA GLN A 771 2.04 32.85 18.96
C GLN A 771 0.79 32.37 18.21
N LEU A 772 0.71 32.73 16.92
CA LEU A 772 -0.38 32.33 16.02
C LEU A 772 0.18 31.83 14.69
N CYS A 773 -0.18 30.61 14.32
CA CYS A 773 0.19 30.00 13.05
C CYS A 773 -1.07 29.68 12.24
N LEU A 774 -1.13 30.13 10.98
CA LEU A 774 -2.25 29.93 10.06
C LEU A 774 -1.76 29.26 8.77
N VAL A 775 -2.23 28.05 8.52
CA VAL A 775 -1.80 27.25 7.36
C VAL A 775 -3.01 26.80 6.55
N LYS A 776 -3.04 27.07 5.25
CA LYS A 776 -4.14 26.62 4.35
C LYS A 776 -5.54 26.84 4.96
N THR A 777 -5.86 28.06 5.33
CA THR A 777 -7.18 28.48 5.83
C THR A 777 -7.89 29.33 4.75
N PRO A 778 -8.41 28.72 3.68
CA PRO A 778 -8.84 29.44 2.47
C PRO A 778 -10.07 30.32 2.67
N ALA A 779 -10.92 29.99 3.65
CA ALA A 779 -12.12 30.78 3.96
C ALA A 779 -11.83 32.00 4.84
N LEU A 780 -10.62 32.10 5.40
CA LEU A 780 -10.23 33.20 6.27
C LEU A 780 -9.89 34.43 5.41
N PHE A 781 -10.69 35.47 5.49
CA PHE A 781 -10.50 36.72 4.74
C PHE A 781 -10.51 37.98 5.63
N ARG A 782 -10.79 37.83 6.93
CA ARG A 782 -10.80 38.91 7.92
C ARG A 782 -9.70 38.71 8.94
N PHE A 783 -8.73 39.62 8.95
CA PHE A 783 -7.59 39.61 9.84
C PHE A 783 -7.58 40.82 10.80
N ASP A 784 -8.69 41.57 10.85
CA ASP A 784 -8.77 42.78 11.69
C ASP A 784 -8.55 42.49 13.18
N THR A 785 -8.95 41.30 13.64
CA THR A 785 -8.81 40.81 15.01
C THR A 785 -7.35 40.75 15.46
N LEU A 786 -6.38 40.66 14.55
CA LEU A 786 -4.95 40.69 14.92
C LEU A 786 -4.56 41.99 15.63
N THR A 787 -5.32 43.08 15.42
CA THR A 787 -5.11 44.34 16.19
C THR A 787 -5.56 44.26 17.64
N GLU A 788 -6.41 43.28 17.97
CA GLU A 788 -7.00 43.06 19.28
C GLU A 788 -6.30 41.99 20.09
N LEU A 789 -5.14 41.49 19.61
CA LEU A 789 -4.28 40.52 20.31
C LEU A 789 -3.14 41.21 21.03
N PRO A 790 -3.31 41.60 22.31
CA PRO A 790 -2.25 42.20 23.10
C PRO A 790 -1.20 41.18 23.46
N GLY A 791 0.01 41.30 22.94
CA GLY A 791 1.11 40.40 23.21
C GLY A 791 1.42 39.38 22.08
N LEU A 792 0.80 39.53 20.91
CA LEU A 792 1.22 38.74 19.73
C LEU A 792 2.63 39.14 19.29
N THR A 793 3.56 38.21 19.46
CA THR A 793 4.98 38.40 19.17
C THR A 793 5.43 37.56 17.96
N HIS A 794 4.78 36.43 17.69
CA HIS A 794 5.11 35.50 16.59
C HIS A 794 3.89 35.27 15.72
N LEU A 795 4.02 35.55 14.44
CA LEU A 795 2.96 35.37 13.46
C LEU A 795 3.46 34.58 12.25
N GLU A 796 2.86 33.43 12.00
CA GLU A 796 3.17 32.59 10.86
C GLU A 796 1.99 32.50 9.91
N LEU A 797 2.21 32.82 8.62
CA LEU A 797 1.19 32.88 7.60
C LEU A 797 1.56 31.99 6.39
N PHE A 798 0.96 30.82 6.33
CA PHE A 798 1.07 29.86 5.25
C PHE A 798 -0.27 29.68 4.51
N THR A 799 -1.04 30.76 4.42
CA THR A 799 -2.36 30.80 3.79
C THR A 799 -2.42 31.93 2.78
N ALA A 800 -3.35 31.84 1.84
CA ALA A 800 -3.58 32.93 0.89
C ALA A 800 -3.97 34.22 1.65
N LEU A 801 -3.27 35.31 1.35
CA LEU A 801 -3.54 36.60 1.99
C LEU A 801 -4.44 37.46 1.09
N PRO A 802 -5.42 38.18 1.69
CA PRO A 802 -6.30 39.05 0.91
C PRO A 802 -5.64 40.37 0.50
N TRP A 803 -4.36 40.55 0.87
CA TRP A 803 -3.63 41.82 0.64
C TRP A 803 -2.56 41.66 -0.42
N LYS A 804 -2.22 42.78 -1.09
CA LYS A 804 -1.09 42.82 -2.04
C LYS A 804 0.23 43.15 -1.35
N ASP A 805 0.18 43.88 -0.22
CA ASP A 805 1.32 44.31 0.56
C ASP A 805 1.01 44.33 2.06
N LEU A 806 2.06 44.51 2.90
CA LEU A 806 1.93 44.47 4.36
C LEU A 806 1.33 45.76 4.95
N THR A 807 1.02 46.79 4.18
CA THR A 807 0.38 48.00 4.73
C THR A 807 -1.02 47.70 5.28
N ALA A 808 -1.67 46.66 4.78
CA ALA A 808 -2.96 46.17 5.26
C ALA A 808 -2.87 45.25 6.48
N LEU A 809 -1.73 44.63 6.76
CA LEU A 809 -1.53 43.78 7.94
C LEU A 809 -1.47 44.67 9.20
N ARG A 810 -2.49 44.72 9.98
CA ARG A 810 -2.56 45.48 11.22
C ARG A 810 -2.41 44.52 12.40
N VAL A 811 -1.31 44.64 13.14
CA VAL A 811 -0.98 43.88 14.35
C VAL A 811 -0.61 44.86 15.45
N HIS A 812 -0.85 44.54 16.73
CA HIS A 812 -0.34 45.29 17.86
C HIS A 812 1.18 45.30 17.80
N GLY A 813 1.86 46.41 18.15
CA GLY A 813 3.20 46.79 17.72
C GLY A 813 4.41 45.94 18.14
N ASP A 814 4.28 44.83 18.87
CA ASP A 814 5.40 44.13 19.50
C ASP A 814 5.83 42.85 18.70
N LEU A 815 5.55 42.80 17.41
CA LEU A 815 5.88 41.61 16.59
C LEU A 815 7.40 41.45 16.47
N THR A 816 7.92 40.32 16.94
CA THR A 816 9.34 39.96 16.92
C THR A 816 9.67 38.95 15.86
N GLU A 817 8.70 38.13 15.44
CA GLU A 817 8.88 37.11 14.42
C GLU A 817 7.72 37.12 13.44
N LEU A 818 8.05 37.12 12.13
CA LEU A 818 7.11 37.08 11.03
C LEU A 818 7.55 36.07 10.00
N VAL A 819 6.69 35.08 9.72
CA VAL A 819 6.99 33.96 8.83
C VAL A 819 5.97 33.90 7.70
N PHE A 820 6.44 33.88 6.47
CA PHE A 820 5.62 33.65 5.27
C PHE A 820 5.97 32.30 4.62
N GLY A 821 4.95 31.47 4.39
CA GLY A 821 5.12 30.19 3.72
C GLY A 821 5.48 30.33 2.25
N ALA A 822 6.00 29.26 1.65
CA ALA A 822 6.43 29.22 0.25
C ALA A 822 5.29 29.49 -0.76
N THR A 823 4.05 29.32 -0.37
CA THR A 823 2.88 29.57 -1.24
C THR A 823 2.34 31.00 -1.12
N VAL A 824 2.89 31.80 -0.20
CA VAL A 824 2.47 33.19 0.05
C VAL A 824 3.32 34.12 -0.78
N SER A 825 2.67 34.90 -1.65
CA SER A 825 3.32 35.97 -2.40
C SER A 825 2.71 37.30 -2.00
N VAL A 826 3.48 38.13 -1.27
CA VAL A 826 3.05 39.42 -0.78
C VAL A 826 4.23 40.39 -0.84
N SER A 827 4.03 41.63 -1.27
CA SER A 827 5.08 42.67 -1.18
C SER A 827 5.31 43.02 0.29
N LEU A 828 6.60 43.16 0.65
CA LEU A 828 6.99 43.55 2.00
C LEU A 828 6.79 45.04 2.30
N ARG A 829 6.22 45.80 1.38
CA ARG A 829 5.90 47.23 1.57
C ARG A 829 5.12 47.44 2.85
N GLY A 830 5.62 48.25 3.76
CA GLY A 830 5.05 48.50 5.09
C GLY A 830 5.66 47.60 6.20
N LEU A 831 6.69 46.80 5.90
CA LEU A 831 7.39 45.99 6.89
C LEU A 831 8.14 46.88 7.90
N SER A 832 8.65 48.04 7.49
CA SER A 832 9.43 49.01 8.28
C SER A 832 8.74 49.50 9.57
N ARG A 833 7.43 49.34 9.68
CA ARG A 833 6.68 49.71 10.90
C ARG A 833 6.86 48.70 12.04
N PHE A 834 7.30 47.48 11.79
CA PHE A 834 7.54 46.45 12.79
C PHE A 834 8.97 46.57 13.35
N ARG A 835 9.22 47.61 14.15
CA ARG A 835 10.58 47.98 14.60
C ARG A 835 11.23 46.96 15.54
N ASP A 836 10.43 46.16 16.22
CA ASP A 836 10.87 45.11 17.13
C ASP A 836 11.11 43.75 16.45
N LEU A 837 10.94 43.69 15.11
CA LEU A 837 11.10 42.47 14.35
C LEU A 837 12.56 42.01 14.37
N ARG A 838 12.81 40.78 14.80
CA ARG A 838 14.12 40.15 14.94
C ARG A 838 14.31 39.02 13.93
N THR A 839 13.24 38.31 13.62
CA THR A 839 13.24 37.17 12.72
C THR A 839 12.25 37.42 11.58
N LEU A 840 12.73 37.27 10.34
CA LEU A 840 11.91 37.30 9.14
C LEU A 840 12.17 36.05 8.29
N VAL A 841 11.11 35.35 7.94
CA VAL A 841 11.16 34.20 7.03
C VAL A 841 10.34 34.51 5.79
N VAL A 842 10.97 34.47 4.62
CA VAL A 842 10.34 34.75 3.33
C VAL A 842 10.85 33.77 2.29
N ASN A 843 9.94 33.02 1.67
CA ASN A 843 10.27 31.99 0.68
C ASN A 843 9.99 32.42 -0.78
N GLN A 844 9.71 33.72 -1.01
CA GLN A 844 9.50 34.28 -2.33
C GLN A 844 10.72 35.11 -2.78
N PRO A 845 10.95 35.30 -4.10
CA PRO A 845 11.92 36.28 -4.57
C PRO A 845 11.57 37.69 -4.09
N LEU A 846 12.56 38.43 -3.58
CA LEU A 846 12.39 39.80 -3.09
C LEU A 846 12.71 40.80 -4.19
N THR A 847 11.84 41.81 -4.35
CA THR A 847 12.07 42.96 -5.23
C THR A 847 13.03 43.95 -4.58
N ALA A 848 13.51 44.95 -5.35
CA ALA A 848 14.34 46.02 -4.81
C ALA A 848 13.63 46.83 -3.71
N GLU A 849 12.34 47.06 -3.87
CA GLU A 849 11.49 47.73 -2.86
C GLU A 849 11.35 46.87 -1.59
N ASP A 850 11.19 45.56 -1.71
CA ASP A 850 11.16 44.68 -0.56
C ASP A 850 12.46 44.65 0.21
N TRP A 851 13.61 44.72 -0.47
CA TRP A 851 14.93 44.82 0.16
C TRP A 851 15.15 46.17 0.84
N GLU A 852 14.60 47.25 0.35
CA GLU A 852 14.61 48.55 1.04
C GLU A 852 13.84 48.47 2.37
N GLU A 853 12.68 47.85 2.38
CA GLU A 853 11.89 47.61 3.60
C GLU A 853 12.67 46.74 4.62
N VAL A 854 13.28 45.64 4.18
CA VAL A 854 14.13 44.78 5.04
C VAL A 854 15.30 45.56 5.62
N SER A 855 15.97 46.38 4.79
CA SER A 855 17.14 47.16 5.23
C SER A 855 16.77 48.23 6.28
N SER A 856 15.52 48.67 6.31
CA SER A 856 15.04 49.71 7.23
C SER A 856 14.82 49.20 8.65
N LEU A 857 14.91 47.90 8.91
CA LEU A 857 14.67 47.27 10.21
C LEU A 857 15.94 47.19 11.06
N PRO A 858 16.13 48.04 12.11
CA PRO A 858 17.37 48.09 12.90
C PRO A 858 17.52 46.84 13.80
N GLY A 859 16.44 46.21 14.19
CA GLY A 859 16.41 45.06 15.10
C GLY A 859 16.55 43.70 14.43
N LEU A 860 16.47 43.62 13.09
CA LEU A 860 16.46 42.36 12.37
C LEU A 860 17.83 41.68 12.44
N THR A 861 17.87 40.50 13.03
CA THR A 861 19.10 39.72 13.24
C THR A 861 19.07 38.38 12.57
N THR A 862 17.89 37.83 12.30
CA THR A 862 17.70 36.51 11.73
C THR A 862 16.87 36.60 10.43
N LEU A 863 17.42 36.06 9.35
CA LEU A 863 16.79 36.08 8.04
C LEU A 863 16.79 34.68 7.43
N LEU A 864 15.63 34.20 7.06
CA LEU A 864 15.48 32.95 6.30
C LEU A 864 14.89 33.28 4.92
N LEU A 865 15.61 32.90 3.89
CA LEU A 865 15.27 33.20 2.50
C LEU A 865 15.21 31.93 1.66
N GLY A 866 14.32 31.92 0.67
CA GLY A 866 14.43 31.03 -0.46
C GLY A 866 15.53 31.49 -1.45
N ASP A 867 15.32 31.34 -2.76
CA ASP A 867 16.29 31.60 -3.85
C ASP A 867 16.75 33.09 -4.06
N ALA A 868 16.70 33.93 -3.03
CA ALA A 868 16.75 35.41 -3.21
C ALA A 868 18.08 36.10 -2.84
N LEU A 869 19.19 35.38 -2.63
CA LEU A 869 20.46 35.98 -2.14
C LEU A 869 21.16 36.93 -3.13
N ALA A 870 21.02 36.69 -4.42
CA ALA A 870 21.82 37.39 -5.44
C ALA A 870 21.62 38.91 -5.44
N HIS A 871 20.50 39.43 -5.01
CA HIS A 871 20.15 40.88 -5.05
C HIS A 871 20.08 41.49 -3.63
N ALA A 872 20.55 40.79 -2.61
CA ALA A 872 20.55 41.32 -1.25
C ALA A 872 21.42 42.54 -1.12
N PRO A 873 21.00 43.63 -0.46
CA PRO A 873 21.86 44.76 -0.08
C PRO A 873 22.82 44.35 1.04
N VAL A 874 23.68 45.27 1.45
CA VAL A 874 24.55 45.05 2.62
C VAL A 874 23.71 45.13 3.91
N LEU A 875 23.65 44.05 4.66
CA LEU A 875 22.85 43.92 5.90
C LEU A 875 23.77 43.54 7.08
N PRO A 876 24.44 44.50 7.72
CA PRO A 876 25.45 44.23 8.76
C PRO A 876 24.86 43.71 10.07
N ASN A 877 23.56 43.92 10.30
CA ASN A 877 22.89 43.52 11.54
C ASN A 877 22.47 42.04 11.53
N ILE A 878 22.48 41.36 10.37
CA ILE A 878 22.09 39.96 10.28
C ILE A 878 23.21 39.10 10.85
N THR A 879 22.90 38.37 11.91
CA THR A 879 23.81 37.43 12.58
C THR A 879 23.49 35.97 12.23
N THR A 880 22.26 35.67 11.86
CA THR A 880 21.82 34.34 11.46
C THR A 880 21.14 34.38 10.12
N LEU A 881 21.65 33.58 9.18
CA LEU A 881 21.08 33.44 7.84
C LEU A 881 20.80 31.97 7.56
N SER A 882 19.61 31.70 7.09
CA SER A 882 19.29 30.40 6.49
C SER A 882 18.88 30.60 5.05
N ALA A 883 19.52 29.88 4.13
CA ALA A 883 19.21 29.94 2.73
C ALA A 883 18.96 28.54 2.18
N TYR A 884 17.84 28.38 1.47
CA TYR A 884 17.44 27.12 0.86
C TYR A 884 17.18 27.32 -0.62
N CYS A 885 17.87 26.54 -1.47
CA CYS A 885 17.77 26.67 -2.91
C CYS A 885 17.20 25.41 -3.56
N GLU A 886 16.12 25.55 -4.33
CA GLU A 886 15.48 24.45 -5.05
C GLU A 886 15.92 24.31 -6.51
N SER A 887 16.35 25.37 -7.16
CA SER A 887 16.34 25.44 -8.62
C SER A 887 17.64 25.85 -9.31
N ALA A 888 18.61 26.47 -8.64
CA ALA A 888 19.82 27.00 -9.32
C ALA A 888 21.01 27.12 -8.37
N GLU A 889 22.13 27.54 -8.87
CA GLU A 889 23.36 27.80 -8.12
C GLU A 889 23.11 28.81 -7.00
N LEU A 890 23.24 28.35 -5.76
CA LEU A 890 23.24 29.25 -4.61
C LEU A 890 24.50 30.11 -4.67
N SER A 891 24.36 31.40 -4.90
CA SER A 891 25.47 32.35 -4.96
C SER A 891 26.05 32.61 -3.56
N ILE A 892 26.84 31.66 -3.06
CA ILE A 892 27.48 31.74 -1.73
C ILE A 892 28.56 32.80 -1.66
N ASP A 893 29.16 33.12 -2.76
CA ASP A 893 30.24 34.11 -2.95
C ASP A 893 29.84 35.53 -2.52
N VAL A 894 28.55 35.88 -2.61
CA VAL A 894 28.05 37.21 -2.19
C VAL A 894 27.82 37.34 -0.68
N ILE A 895 27.76 36.24 0.05
CA ILE A 895 27.40 36.24 1.48
C ILE A 895 28.37 37.10 2.34
N PRO A 896 29.71 36.97 2.22
CA PRO A 896 30.62 37.76 3.04
C PRO A 896 30.48 39.29 2.86
N ASP A 897 30.24 39.73 1.63
CA ASP A 897 30.08 41.14 1.32
C ASP A 897 28.73 41.71 1.73
N ARG A 898 27.67 40.87 1.64
CA ARG A 898 26.30 41.29 1.94
C ARG A 898 25.91 41.17 3.42
N PHE A 899 26.50 40.21 4.12
CA PHE A 899 26.17 39.89 5.53
C PHE A 899 27.45 39.89 6.40
N PRO A 900 28.17 41.01 6.53
CA PRO A 900 29.46 41.05 7.24
C PRO A 900 29.36 40.71 8.74
N GLY A 901 28.16 40.82 9.34
CA GLY A 901 27.90 40.51 10.75
C GLY A 901 27.53 39.04 11.03
N LEU A 902 27.54 38.18 10.00
CA LEU A 902 27.05 36.84 10.09
C LEU A 902 27.88 35.94 11.02
N THR A 903 27.25 35.27 11.96
CA THR A 903 27.87 34.33 12.90
C THR A 903 27.37 32.90 12.70
N SER A 904 26.17 32.74 12.17
CA SER A 904 25.53 31.44 11.90
C SER A 904 24.92 31.41 10.51
N LEU A 905 25.27 30.40 9.74
CA LEU A 905 24.75 30.16 8.38
C LEU A 905 24.25 28.72 8.23
N SER A 906 23.00 28.58 7.83
CA SER A 906 22.42 27.28 7.45
C SER A 906 22.16 27.26 5.94
N LEU A 907 22.69 26.27 5.24
CA LEU A 907 22.54 26.12 3.80
C LEU A 907 21.88 24.79 3.47
N GLY A 908 20.75 24.84 2.78
CA GLY A 908 20.06 23.70 2.22
C GLY A 908 20.10 23.71 0.69
N HIS A 909 20.51 22.60 0.06
CA HIS A 909 20.51 22.45 -1.39
C HIS A 909 19.92 21.12 -1.82
N ARG A 910 18.94 21.14 -2.71
CA ARG A 910 18.19 19.95 -3.14
C ARG A 910 18.85 19.18 -4.29
N MET A 911 19.63 19.83 -5.10
CA MET A 911 20.30 19.27 -6.28
C MET A 911 21.71 18.79 -5.92
N GLY A 912 21.97 17.51 -5.98
CA GLY A 912 23.17 16.76 -5.56
C GLY A 912 24.57 17.23 -6.00
N SER A 913 24.75 18.48 -6.38
CA SER A 913 26.07 19.05 -6.68
C SER A 913 26.81 19.41 -5.39
N PRO A 914 28.12 19.17 -5.29
CA PRO A 914 28.91 19.58 -4.13
C PRO A 914 28.89 21.09 -3.98
N LEU A 915 28.54 21.56 -2.77
CA LEU A 915 28.52 22.97 -2.43
C LEU A 915 29.95 23.45 -2.12
N ASP A 916 30.44 24.53 -2.78
CA ASP A 916 31.75 25.09 -2.50
C ASP A 916 31.68 26.17 -1.40
N LEU A 917 32.13 25.84 -0.19
CA LEU A 917 32.16 26.74 0.96
C LEU A 917 33.41 27.65 1.00
N THR A 918 34.33 27.53 0.02
CA THR A 918 35.58 28.28 -0.02
C THR A 918 35.39 29.80 0.11
N PRO A 919 34.38 30.44 -0.52
CA PRO A 919 34.13 31.87 -0.35
C PRO A 919 33.83 32.32 1.07
N LEU A 920 33.27 31.43 1.91
CA LEU A 920 32.90 31.73 3.29
C LEU A 920 34.10 31.66 4.26
N ALA A 921 35.22 31.11 3.87
CA ALA A 921 36.38 30.91 4.72
C ALA A 921 37.01 32.27 5.17
N VAL A 922 36.67 33.39 4.51
CA VAL A 922 37.09 34.75 4.89
C VAL A 922 36.39 35.25 6.18
N MET A 923 35.38 34.50 6.68
CA MET A 923 34.60 34.84 7.90
C MET A 923 35.00 33.94 9.08
N PRO A 924 36.05 34.26 9.84
CA PRO A 924 36.62 33.31 10.83
C PRO A 924 35.69 32.99 12.01
N GLY A 925 34.70 33.84 12.27
CA GLY A 925 33.72 33.65 13.32
C GLY A 925 32.52 32.79 12.93
N LEU A 926 32.34 32.49 11.63
CA LEU A 926 31.14 31.88 11.08
C LEU A 926 31.01 30.37 11.44
N HIS A 927 29.83 30.00 11.92
CA HIS A 927 29.40 28.59 12.00
C HIS A 927 28.55 28.27 10.78
N VAL A 928 28.93 27.26 10.04
CA VAL A 928 28.20 26.84 8.82
C VAL A 928 27.58 25.46 9.05
N THR A 929 26.29 25.36 8.89
CA THR A 929 25.54 24.10 8.88
C THR A 929 25.07 23.81 7.45
N VAL A 930 25.39 22.65 6.93
CA VAL A 930 25.07 22.32 5.55
C VAL A 930 24.32 20.99 5.48
N ASN A 931 23.15 21.02 4.86
CA ASN A 931 22.31 19.83 4.65
C ASN A 931 22.63 19.11 3.33
N VAL A 932 23.92 18.86 3.08
CA VAL A 932 24.42 18.08 1.94
C VAL A 932 25.52 17.13 2.38
N PRO A 933 25.65 15.94 1.74
CA PRO A 933 26.62 14.92 2.17
C PRO A 933 28.09 15.31 1.90
N HIS A 934 28.34 16.19 0.94
CA HIS A 934 29.67 16.61 0.54
C HIS A 934 29.70 18.11 0.24
N ALA A 935 30.61 18.84 0.88
CA ALA A 935 30.90 20.23 0.59
C ALA A 935 32.41 20.37 0.34
N VAL A 936 32.77 21.24 -0.62
CA VAL A 936 34.16 21.57 -0.93
C VAL A 936 34.63 22.72 -0.04
N GLY A 937 35.91 22.75 0.35
CA GLY A 937 36.47 23.84 1.14
C GLY A 937 36.26 23.78 2.64
N VAL A 938 35.72 22.67 3.16
CA VAL A 938 35.56 22.44 4.62
C VAL A 938 36.89 22.52 5.37
N ASP A 939 37.98 22.07 4.73
CA ASP A 939 39.36 22.10 5.25
C ASP A 939 39.88 23.51 5.50
N LYS A 940 39.24 24.53 4.96
CA LYS A 940 39.62 25.94 5.14
C LYS A 940 39.02 26.58 6.42
N PHE A 941 38.14 25.85 7.10
CA PHE A 941 37.53 26.30 8.36
C PHE A 941 38.22 25.73 9.58
N PRO A 942 38.24 26.46 10.73
CA PRO A 942 38.67 25.86 12.00
C PRO A 942 37.84 24.63 12.36
N PRO A 943 38.41 23.65 13.08
CA PRO A 943 37.70 22.47 13.53
C PRO A 943 36.42 22.81 14.30
N GLY A 944 35.29 22.17 13.96
CA GLY A 944 33.98 22.39 14.60
C GLY A 944 33.21 23.61 14.10
N LYS A 945 33.69 24.36 13.10
CA LYS A 945 32.97 25.49 12.50
C LYS A 945 32.06 25.12 11.34
N VAL A 946 32.24 23.96 10.75
CA VAL A 946 31.36 23.43 9.72
C VAL A 946 30.73 22.14 10.20
N THR A 947 29.42 22.10 10.22
CA THR A 947 28.62 20.92 10.50
C THR A 947 27.99 20.45 9.19
N LEU A 948 28.40 19.30 8.73
CA LEU A 948 27.72 18.62 7.61
C LEU A 948 26.70 17.67 8.23
N HIS A 949 25.45 17.84 7.88
CA HIS A 949 24.46 16.80 8.14
C HIS A 949 24.57 15.80 6.98
N PRO A 950 25.17 14.61 7.22
CA PRO A 950 25.29 13.63 6.17
C PRO A 950 23.88 13.29 5.69
N ARG A 951 23.72 13.12 4.36
CA ARG A 951 22.54 12.40 3.88
C ARG A 951 22.45 11.09 4.63
N PRO A 952 21.23 10.62 4.98
CA PRO A 952 21.05 9.28 5.49
C PRO A 952 21.82 8.32 4.59
N ARG A 953 22.47 7.30 5.19
CA ARG A 953 23.09 6.19 4.47
C ARG A 953 22.14 5.80 3.37
N THR A 954 22.60 5.69 2.13
CA THR A 954 21.78 5.53 0.93
C THR A 954 20.51 4.74 1.26
N PRO A 955 19.30 5.32 1.13
CA PRO A 955 18.08 4.60 1.43
C PRO A 955 18.11 3.29 0.66
N LEU A 956 17.56 2.23 1.24
CA LEU A 956 17.36 0.94 0.56
C LEU A 956 16.56 1.20 -0.72
N ARG A 957 17.26 1.67 -1.78
CA ARG A 957 16.62 1.96 -3.06
C ARG A 957 16.14 0.64 -3.63
N PRO A 958 14.88 0.53 -4.05
CA PRO A 958 14.47 -0.57 -4.89
C PRO A 958 15.36 -0.58 -6.14
N ALA A 959 15.80 -1.78 -6.50
CA ALA A 959 16.62 -1.98 -7.70
C ALA A 959 15.89 -1.41 -8.91
N GLY A 960 16.50 -0.45 -9.62
CA GLY A 960 15.93 0.12 -10.84
C GLY A 960 15.93 1.63 -10.97
N ALA A 961 16.20 2.40 -9.92
CA ALA A 961 16.38 3.84 -10.07
C ALA A 961 17.77 4.14 -10.65
N ARG A 962 17.92 4.04 -11.97
CA ARG A 962 19.03 4.71 -12.68
C ARG A 962 18.78 6.21 -12.56
N ASN A 963 19.80 6.94 -12.12
CA ASN A 963 19.84 8.40 -12.29
C ASN A 963 19.60 8.73 -13.77
N PRO A 964 18.92 9.87 -14.08
CA PRO A 964 18.76 10.33 -15.44
C PRO A 964 20.10 10.59 -16.11
#